data_14951046f89411a545e4fe2477a254ce
#
_entry.id   14951046f89411a545e4fe2477a254ce
#
_cell.length_a   1.000
_cell.length_b   1.000
_cell.length_c   1.000
_cell.angle_alpha   90.00
_cell.angle_beta   90.00
_cell.angle_gamma   90.00
#
_symmetry.space_group_name_H-M   'P 1'
#
loop_
_entity.id
_entity.type
_entity.pdbx_description
1 polymer ?
#
loop_
_entity_poly.entity_id
_entity_poly.type
_entity_poly.pdbx_seq_one_letter_code
_entity_poly.pdbx_strand_id
1 'polypeptide(L)'
;MIKQSFLLLSIVLAIFSCSTNSSKNGIYVKDIVELNEAITAANPGDEIIMANGKWEDVEIKFRAKGTKEKPIVLRAETNGEVTIEGLSYLKFGGEYLTVEGLYFKNGFSPSNAVIDFKIGHKDKPDEISNNCKVTNCVIEDFNKPKRDDSDLWVQFWGRHNELSNCYIAGKTNRGPTVRVSIAGIESINNYHQIVNNHFGPRPVKGGPSGETIQLGDSYTSMSPSHTYVANNLFEECNGEVEVISSKTNFNVFKNNVFFKSEGSLVTRHGNYVTVDGNYFIGDGVNENYGGIRIINTGHWVVNNYFYGLKGKSFRSPLAVMNGIPKSPLNRYNQVTDVVVAYNTYVNCSSPWQFGVGTNIAQADVLPPSEIRSARAIRTTVANNIIYNENGLESIVVENDKADGVMFKNNIVNNQGVAFKNFDEGIVEAPLEIRALSENVFIPVGIPNDFEAYNGFDFDTIESDLLGVSRKDSNSIGAVLGVDVTNPNILDKSKYGTSWFSNEVAAKDPIIHVVEKVGQLQAMLNQAASGDIIALADGVFTIDESLIINKSITIQSQENAKAILVFSGASKTPLFSLQPYGKLTVNNLSLKGNKANYAFASLKKDMSNHFGLTVLNSEISDFDYVLKAYKESFAERVTFENTAISDCENGIELSEETNDKGDYNTEYLTINNCNFNAVNQNVVDYYRGGYDESTIGGNLLVSNSTFTNCGGKEKNKRLLNHNGIVNVELVGNTFENNDVQFVSILWGAKNNTESDNKVLNSGEIRTEENLVMKLMY
;
A
#
# COMPACT_ATOMS: atom_id res chain seq x y z
N MET A 1 91.09 -26.67 -20.71
CA MET A 1 91.32 -25.68 -19.69
C MET A 1 91.31 -24.31 -20.33
N ILE A 2 90.22 -23.67 -20.44
CA ILE A 2 90.07 -22.20 -20.69
C ILE A 2 88.67 -21.83 -20.25
N LYS A 3 88.51 -21.05 -19.17
CA LYS A 3 87.25 -20.47 -18.69
C LYS A 3 86.90 -19.26 -19.60
N GLN A 4 85.76 -19.29 -20.20
CA GLN A 4 85.11 -18.11 -20.81
C GLN A 4 84.00 -17.60 -19.89
N SER A 5 84.20 -16.38 -19.36
CA SER A 5 83.22 -15.61 -18.62
C SER A 5 82.26 -14.92 -19.60
N PHE A 6 80.94 -15.21 -19.49
CA PHE A 6 79.94 -14.44 -20.19
C PHE A 6 79.44 -13.32 -19.28
N LEU A 7 79.63 -12.10 -19.77
CA LEU A 7 79.13 -10.87 -19.15
C LEU A 7 77.70 -10.69 -19.59
N LEU A 8 76.72 -10.84 -18.69
CA LEU A 8 75.30 -10.55 -18.92
C LEU A 8 75.08 -9.04 -18.72
N LEU A 9 74.75 -8.36 -19.82
CA LEU A 9 74.35 -6.97 -19.85
C LEU A 9 72.81 -6.91 -19.62
N SER A 10 72.40 -6.55 -18.41
CA SER A 10 70.96 -6.36 -18.07
C SER A 10 70.51 -4.99 -18.57
N ILE A 11 69.72 -4.98 -19.65
CA ILE A 11 68.98 -3.79 -20.08
C ILE A 11 67.71 -3.71 -19.25
N VAL A 12 67.64 -2.76 -18.32
CA VAL A 12 66.42 -2.38 -17.61
C VAL A 12 65.59 -1.48 -18.52
N LEU A 13 64.56 -2.05 -19.15
CA LEU A 13 63.50 -1.27 -19.77
C LEU A 13 62.58 -0.71 -18.67
N ALA A 14 62.77 0.56 -18.34
CA ALA A 14 61.79 1.30 -17.57
C ALA A 14 60.53 1.54 -18.41
N ILE A 15 59.51 0.71 -18.24
CA ILE A 15 58.20 0.97 -18.77
C ILE A 15 57.58 2.07 -17.90
N PHE A 16 57.64 3.31 -18.35
CA PHE A 16 56.78 4.38 -17.86
C PHE A 16 55.33 4.03 -18.22
N SER A 17 54.63 3.33 -17.32
CA SER A 17 53.18 3.27 -17.33
C SER A 17 52.69 4.66 -16.94
N CYS A 18 52.37 5.47 -17.95
CA CYS A 18 51.51 6.62 -17.73
C CYS A 18 50.14 6.11 -17.36
N SER A 19 49.88 5.88 -16.08
CA SER A 19 48.51 5.86 -15.58
C SER A 19 48.01 7.29 -15.73
N THR A 20 47.25 7.53 -16.78
CA THR A 20 46.35 8.68 -16.85
C THR A 20 45.30 8.43 -15.77
N ASN A 21 45.58 8.83 -14.54
CA ASN A 21 44.55 9.23 -13.63
C ASN A 21 43.84 10.40 -14.31
N SER A 22 42.76 10.12 -15.06
CA SER A 22 41.78 11.13 -15.34
C SER A 22 41.18 11.52 -13.99
N SER A 23 41.73 12.60 -13.40
CA SER A 23 41.00 13.29 -12.35
C SER A 23 39.62 13.58 -12.92
N LYS A 24 38.59 12.93 -12.40
CA LYS A 24 37.20 13.33 -12.66
C LYS A 24 37.15 14.81 -12.29
N ASN A 25 36.95 15.69 -13.27
CA ASN A 25 36.76 17.11 -12.99
C ASN A 25 35.38 17.25 -12.39
N GLY A 26 35.27 17.22 -11.07
CA GLY A 26 34.04 17.49 -10.36
C GLY A 26 33.71 18.99 -10.44
N ILE A 27 32.55 19.31 -11.00
CA ILE A 27 32.01 20.68 -11.05
C ILE A 27 31.17 20.88 -9.79
N TYR A 28 31.69 21.63 -8.81
CA TYR A 28 31.02 21.89 -7.56
C TYR A 28 30.06 23.08 -7.72
N VAL A 29 28.78 22.91 -7.30
CA VAL A 29 27.72 23.92 -7.44
C VAL A 29 27.01 24.13 -6.10
N LYS A 30 26.66 25.38 -5.80
CA LYS A 30 26.10 25.81 -4.51
C LYS A 30 24.66 26.26 -4.56
N ASP A 31 24.16 26.57 -5.75
CA ASP A 31 22.79 27.01 -5.97
C ASP A 31 22.26 26.60 -7.33
N ILE A 32 20.98 26.87 -7.58
CA ILE A 32 20.31 26.47 -8.82
C ILE A 32 20.85 27.19 -10.07
N VAL A 33 21.46 28.36 -9.93
CA VAL A 33 22.02 29.10 -11.06
C VAL A 33 23.30 28.42 -11.51
N GLU A 34 24.22 28.17 -10.58
CA GLU A 34 25.46 27.41 -10.85
C GLU A 34 25.17 26.02 -11.37
N LEU A 35 24.13 25.35 -10.82
CA LEU A 35 23.69 24.03 -11.31
C LEU A 35 23.23 24.08 -12.77
N ASN A 36 22.40 25.03 -13.15
CA ASN A 36 21.90 25.17 -14.51
C ASN A 36 23.03 25.50 -15.51
N GLU A 37 23.99 26.32 -15.10
CA GLU A 37 25.19 26.62 -15.91
C GLU A 37 26.05 25.35 -16.09
N ALA A 38 26.28 24.59 -15.02
CA ALA A 38 27.03 23.33 -15.07
C ALA A 38 26.34 22.29 -15.95
N ILE A 39 25.01 22.11 -15.85
CA ILE A 39 24.23 21.22 -16.69
C ILE A 39 24.36 21.60 -18.17
N THR A 40 24.28 22.91 -18.48
CA THR A 40 24.35 23.43 -19.84
C THR A 40 25.72 23.21 -20.48
N ALA A 41 26.79 23.29 -19.67
CA ALA A 41 28.17 23.13 -20.11
C ALA A 41 28.65 21.67 -20.07
N ALA A 42 27.88 20.74 -19.53
CA ALA A 42 28.29 19.37 -19.24
C ALA A 42 28.68 18.57 -20.48
N ASN A 43 29.79 17.87 -20.39
CA ASN A 43 30.30 16.96 -21.42
C ASN A 43 30.26 15.50 -20.92
N PRO A 44 30.29 14.50 -21.82
CA PRO A 44 30.32 13.11 -21.43
C PRO A 44 31.47 12.78 -20.46
N GLY A 45 31.12 12.29 -19.28
CA GLY A 45 32.05 11.93 -18.19
C GLY A 45 32.19 12.99 -17.10
N ASP A 46 31.55 14.14 -17.23
CA ASP A 46 31.55 15.16 -16.17
C ASP A 46 30.73 14.72 -14.95
N GLU A 47 31.15 15.21 -13.79
CA GLU A 47 30.52 15.01 -12.50
C GLU A 47 30.13 16.36 -11.91
N ILE A 48 28.84 16.63 -11.75
CA ILE A 48 28.30 17.83 -11.13
C ILE A 48 27.99 17.49 -9.67
N ILE A 49 28.57 18.24 -8.73
CA ILE A 49 28.51 17.98 -7.29
C ILE A 49 27.71 19.09 -6.62
N MET A 50 26.52 18.76 -6.12
CA MET A 50 25.67 19.69 -5.38
C MET A 50 26.21 19.82 -3.94
N ALA A 51 26.41 21.05 -3.47
CA ALA A 51 26.83 21.36 -2.13
C ALA A 51 25.84 20.84 -1.07
N ASN A 52 26.36 20.34 0.04
CA ASN A 52 25.54 19.97 1.19
C ASN A 52 24.66 21.13 1.67
N GLY A 53 23.45 20.82 2.11
CA GLY A 53 22.49 21.76 2.64
C GLY A 53 21.13 21.68 1.96
N LYS A 54 20.32 22.70 2.23
CA LYS A 54 18.93 22.80 1.76
C LYS A 54 18.87 23.44 0.37
N TRP A 55 18.23 22.73 -0.57
CA TRP A 55 17.88 23.20 -1.90
C TRP A 55 16.35 23.36 -1.95
N GLU A 56 15.88 24.56 -1.72
CA GLU A 56 14.45 24.88 -1.60
C GLU A 56 13.90 25.51 -2.87
N ASP A 57 12.69 25.13 -3.27
CA ASP A 57 11.96 25.63 -4.44
C ASP A 57 12.78 25.51 -5.76
N VAL A 58 13.42 24.37 -5.97
CA VAL A 58 14.32 24.16 -7.12
C VAL A 58 13.67 23.33 -8.23
N GLU A 59 13.69 23.87 -9.44
CA GLU A 59 13.27 23.20 -10.66
C GLU A 59 14.50 22.65 -11.42
N ILE A 60 14.91 21.42 -11.08
CA ILE A 60 16.07 20.79 -11.71
C ILE A 60 15.67 20.16 -13.05
N LYS A 61 16.21 20.70 -14.16
CA LYS A 61 16.03 20.18 -15.52
C LYS A 61 17.37 19.64 -16.03
N PHE A 62 17.67 18.39 -15.73
CA PHE A 62 18.91 17.74 -16.10
C PHE A 62 18.84 17.32 -17.58
N ARG A 63 19.18 18.27 -18.47
CA ARG A 63 19.22 18.09 -19.92
C ARG A 63 20.65 18.06 -20.42
N ALA A 64 21.16 16.89 -20.75
CA ALA A 64 22.51 16.69 -21.26
C ALA A 64 22.60 15.38 -22.06
N LYS A 65 23.75 15.09 -22.66
CA LYS A 65 23.99 13.87 -23.39
C LYS A 65 25.35 13.27 -23.03
N GLY A 66 25.29 12.24 -22.17
CA GLY A 66 26.44 11.38 -21.91
C GLY A 66 26.59 10.27 -22.95
N THR A 67 27.46 9.31 -22.65
CA THR A 67 27.57 8.04 -23.37
C THR A 67 27.59 6.88 -22.39
N LYS A 68 27.44 5.66 -22.88
CA LYS A 68 27.48 4.46 -22.03
C LYS A 68 28.79 4.35 -21.23
N GLU A 69 29.91 4.69 -21.85
CA GLU A 69 31.25 4.64 -21.25
C GLU A 69 31.56 5.87 -20.40
N LYS A 70 30.88 6.99 -20.68
CA LYS A 70 31.07 8.28 -20.01
C LYS A 70 29.72 8.92 -19.70
N PRO A 71 28.94 8.39 -18.73
CA PRO A 71 27.71 9.04 -18.29
C PRO A 71 28.04 10.40 -17.63
N ILE A 72 27.07 11.31 -17.66
CA ILE A 72 27.15 12.55 -16.87
C ILE A 72 26.44 12.30 -15.55
N VAL A 73 27.10 12.63 -14.44
CA VAL A 73 26.61 12.37 -13.09
C VAL A 73 26.28 13.68 -12.38
N LEU A 74 25.06 13.79 -11.85
CA LEU A 74 24.66 14.80 -10.89
C LEU A 74 24.52 14.13 -9.53
N ARG A 75 25.30 14.53 -8.57
CA ARG A 75 25.25 13.90 -7.24
C ARG A 75 25.34 14.87 -6.08
N ALA A 76 24.89 14.40 -4.93
CA ALA A 76 25.18 15.09 -3.66
C ALA A 76 26.69 15.12 -3.37
N GLU A 77 27.16 16.18 -2.70
CA GLU A 77 28.50 16.22 -2.12
C GLU A 77 28.66 15.08 -1.11
N THR A 78 27.69 14.95 -0.20
CA THR A 78 27.56 13.84 0.73
C THR A 78 26.16 13.27 0.61
N ASN A 79 26.02 11.96 0.43
CA ASN A 79 24.74 11.29 0.31
C ASN A 79 23.82 11.64 1.47
N GLY A 80 22.61 12.12 1.15
CA GLY A 80 21.57 12.49 2.13
C GLY A 80 21.71 13.89 2.74
N GLU A 81 22.86 14.55 2.60
CA GLU A 81 23.06 15.90 3.10
C GLU A 81 22.62 16.99 2.12
N VAL A 82 22.29 16.64 0.89
CA VAL A 82 21.63 17.51 -0.09
C VAL A 82 20.14 17.26 0.00
N THR A 83 19.40 18.15 0.70
CA THR A 83 17.96 18.03 0.86
C THR A 83 17.23 18.88 -0.17
N ILE A 84 16.29 18.27 -0.89
CA ILE A 84 15.43 18.95 -1.86
C ILE A 84 14.09 19.19 -1.19
N GLU A 85 13.76 20.45 -0.96
CA GLU A 85 12.62 20.87 -0.15
C GLU A 85 11.71 21.86 -0.90
N GLY A 86 10.56 22.22 -0.31
CA GLY A 86 9.62 23.18 -0.87
C GLY A 86 8.97 22.73 -2.18
N LEU A 87 8.77 23.65 -3.12
CA LEU A 87 8.15 23.41 -4.43
C LEU A 87 9.19 22.98 -5.45
N SER A 88 9.61 21.70 -5.37
CA SER A 88 10.78 21.21 -6.12
C SER A 88 10.47 19.99 -6.98
N TYR A 89 11.23 19.83 -8.06
CA TYR A 89 11.22 18.62 -8.90
C TYR A 89 12.54 18.39 -9.63
N LEU A 90 12.72 17.15 -10.11
CA LEU A 90 13.80 16.74 -11.00
C LEU A 90 13.24 16.18 -12.29
N LYS A 91 13.68 16.68 -13.45
CA LYS A 91 13.32 16.17 -14.78
C LYS A 91 14.55 15.86 -15.61
N PHE A 92 14.47 14.75 -16.34
CA PHE A 92 15.53 14.30 -17.26
C PHE A 92 15.18 14.60 -18.72
N GLY A 93 16.19 15.00 -19.50
CA GLY A 93 16.13 15.07 -20.96
C GLY A 93 17.46 14.67 -21.58
N GLY A 94 17.46 13.72 -22.51
CA GLY A 94 18.66 13.24 -23.16
C GLY A 94 19.07 11.81 -22.80
N GLU A 95 20.36 11.53 -22.70
CA GLU A 95 20.83 10.15 -22.60
C GLU A 95 22.00 9.99 -21.62
N TYR A 96 22.08 8.80 -20.98
CA TYR A 96 23.18 8.41 -20.09
C TYR A 96 23.46 9.42 -18.99
N LEU A 97 22.40 9.82 -18.29
CA LEU A 97 22.44 10.73 -17.13
C LEU A 97 22.19 9.94 -15.85
N THR A 98 22.97 10.22 -14.81
CA THR A 98 22.80 9.61 -13.49
C THR A 98 22.57 10.68 -12.44
N VAL A 99 21.59 10.47 -11.55
CA VAL A 99 21.36 11.27 -10.33
C VAL A 99 21.53 10.39 -9.11
N GLU A 100 22.27 10.86 -8.11
CA GLU A 100 22.65 10.08 -6.95
C GLU A 100 22.66 10.88 -5.65
N GLY A 101 22.21 10.28 -4.55
CA GLY A 101 22.43 10.73 -3.18
C GLY A 101 21.55 11.87 -2.69
N LEU A 102 20.48 12.24 -3.41
CA LEU A 102 19.57 13.33 -3.05
C LEU A 102 18.47 12.85 -2.09
N TYR A 103 18.02 13.75 -1.20
CA TYR A 103 16.95 13.51 -0.26
C TYR A 103 15.79 14.50 -0.44
N PHE A 104 14.67 14.06 -1.01
CA PHE A 104 13.44 14.84 -1.16
C PHE A 104 12.60 14.71 0.11
N LYS A 105 12.34 15.84 0.77
CA LYS A 105 11.52 15.93 1.99
C LYS A 105 10.96 17.35 2.18
N ASN A 106 10.04 17.54 3.11
CA ASN A 106 9.52 18.85 3.52
C ASN A 106 9.00 19.69 2.34
N GLY A 107 8.25 19.07 1.41
CA GLY A 107 7.76 19.78 0.24
C GLY A 107 6.88 18.93 -0.65
N PHE A 108 6.67 19.37 -1.87
CA PHE A 108 5.96 18.64 -2.91
C PHE A 108 6.30 19.17 -4.31
N SER A 109 6.04 18.36 -5.33
CA SER A 109 6.25 18.81 -6.71
C SER A 109 5.11 19.70 -7.19
N PRO A 110 5.39 20.91 -7.69
CA PRO A 110 4.38 21.72 -8.40
C PRO A 110 4.05 21.15 -9.78
N SER A 111 4.80 20.14 -10.24
CA SER A 111 4.62 19.43 -11.51
C SER A 111 3.76 18.16 -11.30
N ASN A 112 3.59 17.39 -12.37
CA ASN A 112 2.90 16.09 -12.33
C ASN A 112 3.73 14.96 -11.71
N ALA A 113 5.04 15.16 -11.57
CA ALA A 113 5.92 14.18 -10.94
C ALA A 113 7.02 14.87 -10.12
N VAL A 114 7.54 14.18 -9.10
CA VAL A 114 8.72 14.60 -8.34
C VAL A 114 9.98 14.36 -9.16
N ILE A 115 10.11 13.13 -9.70
CA ILE A 115 11.16 12.75 -10.64
C ILE A 115 10.50 12.30 -11.94
N ASP A 116 10.79 13.00 -13.04
CA ASP A 116 10.19 12.73 -14.34
C ASP A 116 11.28 12.47 -15.40
N PHE A 117 11.25 11.29 -16.02
CA PHE A 117 12.18 10.94 -17.11
C PHE A 117 11.81 11.61 -18.45
N LYS A 118 11.23 12.82 -18.34
CA LYS A 118 10.87 13.68 -19.45
C LYS A 118 10.85 15.15 -19.03
N ILE A 119 11.41 16.05 -19.82
CA ILE A 119 11.37 17.50 -19.57
C ILE A 119 10.15 18.15 -20.24
N GLY A 120 9.87 17.82 -21.49
CA GLY A 120 8.87 18.48 -22.30
C GLY A 120 7.82 17.56 -22.90
N HIS A 121 7.38 17.90 -24.13
CA HIS A 121 6.35 17.12 -24.81
C HIS A 121 6.88 15.81 -25.35
N LYS A 122 6.07 14.76 -25.32
CA LYS A 122 6.41 13.39 -25.79
C LYS A 122 6.87 13.31 -27.25
N ASP A 123 6.48 14.30 -28.07
CA ASP A 123 6.80 14.30 -29.51
C ASP A 123 8.17 14.93 -29.84
N LYS A 124 8.93 15.33 -28.81
CA LYS A 124 10.29 15.84 -28.98
C LYS A 124 11.30 14.85 -28.41
N PRO A 125 12.06 14.14 -29.26
CA PRO A 125 12.99 13.08 -28.79
C PRO A 125 14.00 13.55 -27.76
N ASP A 126 14.54 14.76 -27.87
CA ASP A 126 15.52 15.32 -26.96
C ASP A 126 14.93 15.73 -25.59
N GLU A 127 13.62 15.64 -25.44
CA GLU A 127 12.92 15.94 -24.20
C GLU A 127 12.49 14.69 -23.42
N ILE A 128 12.67 13.50 -24.01
CA ILE A 128 12.52 12.19 -23.40
C ILE A 128 13.89 11.65 -23.04
N SER A 129 14.02 10.98 -21.91
CA SER A 129 15.29 10.41 -21.48
C SER A 129 15.40 8.91 -21.81
N ASN A 130 16.61 8.49 -22.18
CA ASN A 130 16.95 7.09 -22.38
C ASN A 130 18.27 6.75 -21.68
N ASN A 131 18.38 5.53 -21.17
CA ASN A 131 19.57 5.05 -20.46
C ASN A 131 19.95 5.95 -19.26
N CYS A 132 18.97 6.59 -18.64
CA CYS A 132 19.17 7.46 -17.48
C CYS A 132 18.85 6.71 -16.18
N LYS A 133 19.47 7.16 -15.08
CA LYS A 133 19.42 6.45 -13.80
C LYS A 133 19.18 7.41 -12.65
N VAL A 134 18.31 7.00 -11.73
CA VAL A 134 18.20 7.55 -10.38
C VAL A 134 18.61 6.45 -9.40
N THR A 135 19.58 6.73 -8.56
CA THR A 135 20.08 5.73 -7.63
C THR A 135 20.46 6.35 -6.28
N ASN A 136 20.37 5.55 -5.22
CA ASN A 136 20.83 5.96 -3.89
C ASN A 136 20.16 7.26 -3.37
N CYS A 137 18.91 7.53 -3.79
CA CYS A 137 18.11 8.69 -3.39
C CYS A 137 16.99 8.31 -2.43
N VAL A 138 16.50 9.29 -1.69
CA VAL A 138 15.34 9.16 -0.78
C VAL A 138 14.23 10.11 -1.21
N ILE A 139 12.98 9.62 -1.19
CA ILE A 139 11.77 10.44 -1.26
C ILE A 139 10.90 10.06 -0.06
N GLU A 140 10.67 10.99 0.85
CA GLU A 140 9.90 10.75 2.07
C GLU A 140 8.90 11.86 2.31
N ASP A 141 7.62 11.51 2.50
CA ASP A 141 6.51 12.42 2.82
C ASP A 141 6.41 13.66 1.90
N PHE A 142 6.85 13.55 0.66
CA PHE A 142 6.89 14.65 -0.31
C PHE A 142 5.55 14.82 -1.02
N ASN A 143 4.49 15.06 -0.23
CA ASN A 143 3.09 15.00 -0.64
C ASN A 143 2.49 16.36 -1.00
N LYS A 144 1.67 16.41 -2.07
CA LYS A 144 0.79 17.54 -2.30
C LYS A 144 -0.18 17.70 -1.13
N PRO A 145 -0.52 18.96 -0.75
CA PRO A 145 -1.36 19.21 0.43
C PRO A 145 -2.76 18.60 0.35
N LYS A 146 -3.36 18.53 -0.85
CA LYS A 146 -4.69 17.96 -1.05
C LYS A 146 -4.61 16.48 -1.42
N ARG A 147 -5.44 15.64 -0.79
CA ARG A 147 -5.49 14.21 -1.05
C ARG A 147 -5.83 13.87 -2.51
N ASP A 148 -6.75 14.62 -3.11
CA ASP A 148 -7.20 14.38 -4.49
C ASP A 148 -6.32 15.01 -5.58
N ASP A 149 -5.36 15.85 -5.22
CA ASP A 149 -4.39 16.39 -6.17
C ASP A 149 -3.42 15.25 -6.55
N SER A 150 -3.54 14.79 -7.80
CA SER A 150 -2.74 13.69 -8.30
C SER A 150 -1.34 14.13 -8.67
N ASP A 151 -0.35 13.35 -8.25
CA ASP A 151 0.99 13.36 -8.80
C ASP A 151 1.62 11.96 -8.78
N LEU A 152 2.79 11.86 -9.35
CA LEU A 152 3.63 10.66 -9.35
C LEU A 152 4.94 11.02 -8.66
N TRP A 153 5.50 10.10 -7.87
CA TRP A 153 6.81 10.42 -7.32
C TRP A 153 7.92 10.09 -8.30
N VAL A 154 7.80 8.98 -9.04
CA VAL A 154 8.70 8.69 -10.16
C VAL A 154 7.89 8.33 -11.40
N GLN A 155 8.13 9.05 -12.51
CA GLN A 155 7.49 8.80 -13.79
C GLN A 155 8.52 8.44 -14.86
N PHE A 156 8.42 7.22 -15.36
CA PHE A 156 9.25 6.75 -16.47
C PHE A 156 8.65 7.11 -17.83
N TRP A 157 9.52 7.50 -18.76
CA TRP A 157 9.29 7.65 -20.18
C TRP A 157 10.51 7.12 -20.94
N GLY A 158 10.43 6.97 -22.26
CA GLY A 158 11.56 6.51 -23.07
C GLY A 158 11.92 5.05 -22.81
N ARG A 159 13.22 4.75 -22.82
CA ARG A 159 13.73 3.37 -22.75
C ARG A 159 14.95 3.25 -21.85
N HIS A 160 15.15 2.04 -21.31
CA HIS A 160 16.35 1.64 -20.55
C HIS A 160 16.68 2.57 -19.36
N ASN A 161 15.69 3.22 -18.79
CA ASN A 161 15.89 4.02 -17.58
C ASN A 161 15.81 3.14 -16.32
N GLU A 162 16.47 3.56 -15.25
CA GLU A 162 16.63 2.78 -14.03
C GLU A 162 16.28 3.61 -12.79
N LEU A 163 15.55 2.98 -11.88
CA LEU A 163 15.39 3.42 -10.47
C LEU A 163 15.96 2.32 -9.59
N SER A 164 17.04 2.63 -8.87
CA SER A 164 17.72 1.58 -8.08
C SER A 164 18.24 2.08 -6.74
N ASN A 165 18.31 1.19 -5.77
CA ASN A 165 18.84 1.46 -4.43
C ASN A 165 18.25 2.73 -3.78
N CYS A 166 16.96 3.02 -4.02
CA CYS A 166 16.26 4.17 -3.46
C CYS A 166 15.34 3.75 -2.32
N TYR A 167 15.17 4.63 -1.33
CA TYR A 167 14.13 4.52 -0.32
C TYR A 167 12.98 5.47 -0.66
N ILE A 168 11.75 4.97 -0.73
CA ILE A 168 10.58 5.75 -1.15
C ILE A 168 9.40 5.40 -0.25
N ALA A 169 8.93 6.36 0.58
CA ALA A 169 7.87 6.09 1.57
C ALA A 169 7.01 7.31 1.90
N GLY A 170 5.82 7.07 2.45
CA GLY A 170 4.97 8.10 3.03
C GLY A 170 4.05 8.83 2.02
N LYS A 171 3.81 8.28 0.82
CA LYS A 171 2.89 8.91 -0.15
C LYS A 171 1.43 8.75 0.29
N THR A 172 0.73 9.86 0.48
CA THR A 172 -0.67 9.91 0.95
C THR A 172 -1.64 10.44 -0.11
N ASN A 173 -1.20 11.36 -0.96
CA ASN A 173 -2.07 11.91 -2.01
C ASN A 173 -2.26 10.97 -3.20
N ARG A 174 -3.24 11.28 -4.03
CA ARG A 174 -3.63 10.49 -5.21
C ARG A 174 -2.50 10.30 -6.22
N GLY A 175 -2.50 9.15 -6.88
CA GLY A 175 -1.57 8.74 -7.94
C GLY A 175 -0.59 7.66 -7.48
N PRO A 176 -0.17 6.77 -8.39
CA PRO A 176 0.87 5.79 -8.10
C PRO A 176 2.16 6.44 -7.58
N THR A 177 2.90 5.72 -6.73
CA THR A 177 4.23 6.19 -6.34
C THR A 177 5.17 6.16 -7.56
N VAL A 178 5.18 5.05 -8.30
CA VAL A 178 5.95 4.91 -9.54
C VAL A 178 5.02 4.57 -10.70
N ARG A 179 5.14 5.28 -11.81
CA ARG A 179 4.44 4.95 -13.06
C ARG A 179 5.41 4.79 -14.22
N VAL A 180 5.24 3.70 -14.97
CA VAL A 180 5.85 3.56 -16.29
C VAL A 180 4.84 4.03 -17.34
N SER A 181 5.09 5.19 -17.93
CA SER A 181 4.29 5.77 -18.99
C SER A 181 4.74 5.23 -20.33
N ILE A 182 3.80 4.72 -21.13
CA ILE A 182 4.10 3.97 -22.35
C ILE A 182 3.37 4.55 -23.58
N ALA A 183 2.90 5.78 -23.48
CA ALA A 183 2.27 6.46 -24.59
C ALA A 183 3.31 6.96 -25.59
N GLY A 184 3.16 6.58 -26.85
CA GLY A 184 4.07 6.92 -27.94
C GLY A 184 5.07 5.80 -28.24
N ILE A 185 5.52 5.76 -29.49
CA ILE A 185 6.44 4.72 -30.00
C ILE A 185 7.79 4.75 -29.26
N GLU A 186 8.19 5.89 -28.74
CA GLU A 186 9.43 6.11 -28.01
C GLU A 186 9.47 5.40 -26.66
N SER A 187 8.30 5.09 -26.10
CA SER A 187 8.15 4.53 -24.74
C SER A 187 7.66 3.08 -24.71
N ILE A 188 7.36 2.46 -25.88
CA ILE A 188 7.09 1.02 -25.94
C ILE A 188 8.40 0.23 -26.06
N ASN A 189 8.37 -1.09 -25.69
CA ASN A 189 9.57 -1.92 -25.57
C ASN A 189 10.66 -1.19 -24.76
N ASN A 190 10.28 -0.73 -23.60
CA ASN A 190 11.05 0.25 -22.84
C ASN A 190 12.17 -0.37 -22.00
N TYR A 191 12.05 -1.63 -21.56
CA TYR A 191 13.08 -2.35 -20.78
C TYR A 191 13.59 -1.56 -19.57
N HIS A 192 12.71 -0.81 -18.89
CA HIS A 192 13.05 -0.11 -17.66
C HIS A 192 13.39 -1.08 -16.54
N GLN A 193 14.21 -0.62 -15.60
CA GLN A 193 14.61 -1.38 -14.42
C GLN A 193 14.19 -0.64 -13.14
N ILE A 194 13.50 -1.35 -12.27
CA ILE A 194 13.12 -0.88 -10.92
C ILE A 194 13.67 -1.94 -9.96
N VAL A 195 14.88 -1.69 -9.43
CA VAL A 195 15.64 -2.76 -8.78
C VAL A 195 16.29 -2.32 -7.46
N ASN A 196 16.34 -3.25 -6.50
CA ASN A 196 17.00 -3.06 -5.20
C ASN A 196 16.46 -1.86 -4.39
N ASN A 197 15.22 -1.44 -4.64
CA ASN A 197 14.62 -0.34 -3.88
C ASN A 197 13.95 -0.84 -2.61
N HIS A 198 13.81 0.03 -1.63
CA HIS A 198 12.93 -0.13 -0.51
C HIS A 198 11.73 0.82 -0.69
N PHE A 199 10.60 0.27 -1.10
CA PHE A 199 9.32 0.94 -1.01
C PHE A 199 8.82 0.74 0.42
N GLY A 200 8.95 1.79 1.25
CA GLY A 200 8.55 1.78 2.65
C GLY A 200 7.05 2.03 2.82
N PRO A 201 6.57 2.31 4.03
CA PRO A 201 5.15 2.42 4.29
C PRO A 201 4.45 3.43 3.39
N ARG A 202 3.38 2.98 2.77
CA ARG A 202 2.40 3.82 2.08
C ARG A 202 1.05 3.58 2.75
N PRO A 203 0.50 4.53 3.51
CA PRO A 203 -0.76 4.34 4.21
C PRO A 203 -1.94 4.24 3.23
N VAL A 204 -3.05 3.67 3.72
CA VAL A 204 -4.30 3.54 2.94
C VAL A 204 -4.76 4.91 2.45
N LYS A 205 -4.97 5.07 1.15
CA LYS A 205 -5.40 6.36 0.59
C LYS A 205 -6.87 6.69 0.88
N GLY A 206 -7.70 5.69 1.04
CA GLY A 206 -9.15 5.86 1.16
C GLY A 206 -9.84 6.16 -0.17
N GLY A 207 -9.52 5.38 -1.20
CA GLY A 207 -10.06 5.51 -2.56
C GLY A 207 -9.08 5.04 -3.64
N PRO A 208 -9.44 5.14 -4.92
CA PRO A 208 -8.65 4.62 -6.03
C PRO A 208 -7.36 5.42 -6.29
N SER A 209 -6.45 4.84 -7.08
CA SER A 209 -5.17 5.41 -7.48
C SER A 209 -4.19 5.55 -6.33
N GLY A 210 -4.07 4.48 -5.53
CA GLY A 210 -3.12 4.32 -4.43
C GLY A 210 -2.03 3.28 -4.70
N GLU A 211 -1.83 2.81 -5.94
CA GLU A 211 -0.84 1.80 -6.29
C GLU A 211 0.59 2.25 -5.96
N THR A 212 1.43 1.33 -5.49
CA THR A 212 2.87 1.62 -5.35
C THR A 212 3.53 1.66 -6.72
N ILE A 213 3.28 0.67 -7.59
CA ILE A 213 3.80 0.68 -8.97
C ILE A 213 2.65 0.44 -9.96
N GLN A 214 2.57 1.30 -10.98
CA GLN A 214 1.68 1.13 -12.12
C GLN A 214 2.47 1.09 -13.44
N LEU A 215 2.36 -0.03 -14.16
CA LEU A 215 3.01 -0.21 -15.47
C LEU A 215 1.99 -0.01 -16.60
N GLY A 216 2.07 1.14 -17.25
CA GLY A 216 1.07 1.61 -18.22
C GLY A 216 -0.20 2.14 -17.57
N ASP A 217 -1.18 2.46 -18.39
CA ASP A 217 -2.53 2.87 -17.99
C ASP A 217 -3.60 2.15 -18.84
N SER A 218 -4.87 2.46 -18.60
CA SER A 218 -5.97 1.81 -19.32
C SER A 218 -6.00 2.13 -20.82
N TYR A 219 -5.42 3.25 -21.24
CA TYR A 219 -5.34 3.63 -22.67
C TYR A 219 -4.20 2.93 -23.40
N THR A 220 -3.19 2.45 -22.67
CA THR A 220 -2.01 1.76 -23.20
C THR A 220 -1.99 0.28 -22.85
N SER A 221 -3.13 -0.28 -22.47
CA SER A 221 -3.30 -1.69 -22.13
C SER A 221 -2.72 -2.62 -23.18
N MET A 222 -2.04 -3.68 -22.75
CA MET A 222 -1.42 -4.70 -23.60
C MET A 222 -0.32 -4.18 -24.54
N SER A 223 0.16 -2.95 -24.38
CA SER A 223 1.35 -2.49 -25.10
C SER A 223 2.60 -3.20 -24.56
N PRO A 224 3.61 -3.52 -25.41
CA PRO A 224 4.82 -4.18 -24.95
C PRO A 224 5.69 -3.23 -24.11
N SER A 225 6.08 -3.65 -22.93
CA SER A 225 6.90 -2.88 -21.98
C SER A 225 8.25 -3.54 -21.71
N HIS A 226 8.27 -4.81 -21.28
CA HIS A 226 9.46 -5.53 -20.82
C HIS A 226 10.13 -4.88 -19.60
N THR A 227 9.33 -4.17 -18.76
CA THR A 227 9.86 -3.60 -17.52
C THR A 227 10.25 -4.73 -16.55
N TYR A 228 11.42 -4.60 -15.94
CA TYR A 228 11.98 -5.52 -14.97
C TYR A 228 11.91 -4.92 -13.56
N VAL A 229 11.12 -5.54 -12.68
CA VAL A 229 10.94 -5.12 -11.28
C VAL A 229 11.50 -6.22 -10.39
N ALA A 230 12.67 -5.99 -9.78
CA ALA A 230 13.34 -7.08 -9.08
C ALA A 230 14.12 -6.67 -7.84
N ASN A 231 14.24 -7.62 -6.90
CA ASN A 231 15.01 -7.44 -5.66
C ASN A 231 14.57 -6.22 -4.85
N ASN A 232 13.29 -5.83 -4.91
CA ASN A 232 12.75 -4.73 -4.11
C ASN A 232 12.09 -5.27 -2.84
N LEU A 233 12.13 -4.46 -1.78
CA LEU A 233 11.29 -4.64 -0.60
C LEU A 233 10.08 -3.71 -0.73
N PHE A 234 8.88 -4.28 -0.65
CA PHE A 234 7.60 -3.58 -0.51
C PHE A 234 7.12 -3.80 0.92
N GLU A 235 7.37 -2.83 1.80
CA GLU A 235 7.02 -2.89 3.22
C GLU A 235 5.80 -2.01 3.50
N GLU A 236 4.70 -2.62 3.97
CA GLU A 236 3.46 -1.91 4.33
C GLU A 236 2.95 -0.97 3.22
N CYS A 237 3.01 -1.45 1.97
CA CYS A 237 2.51 -0.71 0.82
C CYS A 237 0.99 -0.85 0.73
N ASN A 238 0.25 -0.05 1.54
CA ASN A 238 -1.17 -0.21 1.83
C ASN A 238 -2.07 0.80 1.10
N GLY A 239 -1.54 1.52 0.11
CA GLY A 239 -2.27 2.61 -0.55
C GLY A 239 -3.61 2.21 -1.16
N GLU A 240 -3.68 1.03 -1.78
CA GLU A 240 -4.93 0.40 -2.26
C GLU A 240 -4.74 -1.12 -2.44
N VAL A 241 -5.80 -1.81 -2.90
CA VAL A 241 -5.80 -3.27 -3.10
C VAL A 241 -4.82 -3.76 -4.18
N GLU A 242 -4.33 -2.90 -5.05
CA GLU A 242 -3.30 -3.20 -6.05
C GLU A 242 -1.95 -2.58 -5.63
N VAL A 243 -1.09 -3.31 -4.94
CA VAL A 243 0.29 -2.84 -4.65
C VAL A 243 1.02 -2.60 -5.96
N ILE A 244 0.90 -3.54 -6.90
CA ILE A 244 1.41 -3.40 -8.27
C ILE A 244 0.28 -3.66 -9.27
N SER A 245 0.06 -2.71 -10.18
CA SER A 245 -0.91 -2.82 -11.27
C SER A 245 -0.18 -2.90 -12.62
N SER A 246 -0.04 -4.12 -13.16
CA SER A 246 0.62 -4.37 -14.46
C SER A 246 -0.41 -4.34 -15.58
N LYS A 247 -0.41 -3.27 -16.39
CA LYS A 247 -1.35 -3.06 -17.49
C LYS A 247 -0.72 -3.29 -18.87
N THR A 248 0.55 -3.68 -18.91
CA THR A 248 1.37 -3.83 -20.11
C THR A 248 2.02 -5.21 -20.21
N ASN A 249 2.47 -5.59 -21.41
CA ASN A 249 2.93 -6.93 -21.68
C ASN A 249 4.41 -7.15 -21.37
N PHE A 250 4.77 -8.43 -21.14
CA PHE A 250 6.14 -8.95 -21.03
C PHE A 250 6.92 -8.42 -19.81
N ASN A 251 6.21 -7.95 -18.78
CA ASN A 251 6.87 -7.50 -17.54
C ASN A 251 7.34 -8.68 -16.72
N VAL A 252 8.44 -8.47 -16.00
CA VAL A 252 9.03 -9.47 -15.11
C VAL A 252 9.09 -8.94 -13.69
N PHE A 253 8.52 -9.69 -12.75
CA PHE A 253 8.60 -9.43 -11.30
C PHE A 253 9.41 -10.56 -10.66
N LYS A 254 10.63 -10.26 -10.20
CA LYS A 254 11.55 -11.30 -9.74
C LYS A 254 12.20 -10.98 -8.40
N ASN A 255 12.22 -11.96 -7.50
CA ASN A 255 12.91 -11.87 -6.21
C ASN A 255 12.52 -10.66 -5.34
N ASN A 256 11.29 -10.14 -5.49
CA ASN A 256 10.79 -9.08 -4.63
C ASN A 256 10.23 -9.65 -3.33
N VAL A 257 10.27 -8.85 -2.27
CA VAL A 257 9.67 -9.18 -0.98
C VAL A 257 8.50 -8.23 -0.73
N PHE A 258 7.31 -8.78 -0.57
CA PHE A 258 6.11 -8.06 -0.14
C PHE A 258 5.90 -8.40 1.34
N PHE A 259 6.18 -7.44 2.21
CA PHE A 259 6.09 -7.61 3.66
C PHE A 259 4.94 -6.78 4.23
N LYS A 260 3.93 -7.47 4.77
CA LYS A 260 2.74 -6.85 5.38
C LYS A 260 2.09 -5.77 4.49
N SER A 261 2.03 -6.02 3.18
CA SER A 261 1.42 -5.10 2.21
C SER A 261 -0.05 -5.48 1.96
N GLU A 262 -0.97 -4.54 2.19
CA GLU A 262 -2.41 -4.73 2.05
C GLU A 262 -2.84 -4.60 0.58
N GLY A 263 -2.71 -5.65 -0.16
CA GLY A 263 -3.04 -5.69 -1.58
C GLY A 263 -2.23 -6.75 -2.31
N SER A 264 -2.33 -6.75 -3.63
CA SER A 264 -1.78 -7.81 -4.47
C SER A 264 -0.90 -7.26 -5.59
N LEU A 265 -0.02 -8.11 -6.13
CA LEU A 265 0.54 -7.95 -7.45
C LEU A 265 -0.51 -8.40 -8.47
N VAL A 266 -0.92 -7.51 -9.38
CA VAL A 266 -2.03 -7.72 -10.30
C VAL A 266 -1.61 -7.63 -11.74
N THR A 267 -1.87 -8.68 -12.55
CA THR A 267 -1.69 -8.66 -13.99
C THR A 267 -2.92 -8.02 -14.66
N ARG A 268 -3.14 -6.73 -14.39
CA ARG A 268 -4.43 -6.02 -14.61
C ARG A 268 -4.93 -6.06 -16.06
N HIS A 269 -4.14 -5.60 -17.03
CA HIS A 269 -4.46 -5.61 -18.46
C HIS A 269 -3.27 -6.09 -19.32
N GLY A 270 -2.19 -6.55 -18.69
CA GLY A 270 -1.02 -7.05 -19.37
C GLY A 270 -1.09 -8.54 -19.65
N ASN A 271 -0.39 -8.99 -20.68
CA ASN A 271 -0.21 -10.39 -21.03
C ASN A 271 1.25 -10.80 -20.86
N TYR A 272 1.52 -12.10 -20.83
CA TYR A 272 2.87 -12.68 -20.84
C TYR A 272 3.76 -12.11 -19.74
N VAL A 273 3.20 -11.99 -18.54
CA VAL A 273 3.91 -11.53 -17.34
C VAL A 273 4.55 -12.72 -16.64
N THR A 274 5.81 -12.57 -16.23
CA THR A 274 6.51 -13.55 -15.39
C THR A 274 6.58 -13.04 -13.95
N VAL A 275 6.12 -13.85 -13.01
CA VAL A 275 6.22 -13.62 -11.56
C VAL A 275 7.02 -14.76 -10.96
N ASP A 276 8.33 -14.55 -10.77
CA ASP A 276 9.30 -15.60 -10.45
C ASP A 276 10.06 -15.28 -9.16
N GLY A 277 10.01 -16.17 -8.19
CA GLY A 277 10.86 -16.12 -7.00
C GLY A 277 10.54 -14.98 -6.02
N ASN A 278 9.28 -14.52 -5.94
CA ASN A 278 8.92 -13.47 -5.00
C ASN A 278 8.43 -14.06 -3.67
N TYR A 279 8.58 -13.27 -2.59
CA TYR A 279 8.10 -13.58 -1.26
C TYR A 279 6.90 -12.70 -0.92
N PHE A 280 5.82 -13.31 -0.43
CA PHE A 280 4.63 -12.63 0.08
C PHE A 280 4.44 -13.03 1.54
N ILE A 281 4.73 -12.12 2.46
CA ILE A 281 4.81 -12.37 3.89
C ILE A 281 3.74 -11.59 4.65
N GLY A 282 2.79 -12.29 5.23
CA GLY A 282 1.78 -11.77 6.15
C GLY A 282 2.17 -11.97 7.62
N ASP A 283 1.20 -11.74 8.51
CA ASP A 283 1.34 -11.93 9.97
C ASP A 283 0.48 -13.06 10.52
N GLY A 284 -0.25 -13.77 9.66
CA GLY A 284 -1.17 -14.82 10.07
C GLY A 284 -2.50 -14.35 10.64
N VAL A 285 -2.78 -13.04 10.63
CA VAL A 285 -3.98 -12.41 11.21
C VAL A 285 -4.71 -11.50 10.24
N ASN A 286 -4.02 -10.53 9.64
CA ASN A 286 -4.62 -9.51 8.78
C ASN A 286 -5.12 -10.11 7.45
N GLU A 287 -6.42 -9.97 7.18
CA GLU A 287 -7.08 -10.47 5.97
C GLU A 287 -6.88 -9.56 4.73
N ASN A 288 -6.15 -8.46 4.85
CA ASN A 288 -5.90 -7.55 3.74
C ASN A 288 -4.57 -7.81 3.02
N TYR A 289 -3.65 -8.57 3.62
CA TYR A 289 -2.41 -8.95 2.96
C TYR A 289 -2.68 -9.94 1.83
N GLY A 290 -2.34 -9.53 0.60
CA GLY A 290 -2.62 -10.27 -0.62
C GLY A 290 -1.37 -10.90 -1.25
N GLY A 291 -1.61 -11.72 -2.27
CA GLY A 291 -0.57 -12.36 -3.07
C GLY A 291 -0.61 -11.92 -4.52
N ILE A 292 -1.00 -12.82 -5.43
CA ILE A 292 -1.00 -12.58 -6.87
C ILE A 292 -2.42 -12.70 -7.42
N ARG A 293 -2.88 -11.66 -8.14
CA ARG A 293 -4.17 -11.67 -8.84
C ARG A 293 -3.96 -11.75 -10.34
N ILE A 294 -4.47 -12.83 -10.94
CA ILE A 294 -4.26 -13.18 -12.35
C ILE A 294 -5.47 -12.79 -13.19
N ILE A 295 -5.22 -12.01 -14.23
CA ILE A 295 -6.14 -11.60 -15.28
C ILE A 295 -5.39 -11.74 -16.62
N ASN A 296 -6.09 -12.06 -17.72
CA ASN A 296 -5.52 -12.17 -19.07
C ASN A 296 -4.67 -13.45 -19.32
N THR A 297 -3.74 -13.41 -20.26
CA THR A 297 -3.16 -14.63 -20.87
C THR A 297 -1.64 -14.74 -20.74
N GLY A 298 -1.16 -15.98 -20.75
CA GLY A 298 0.25 -16.31 -20.98
C GLY A 298 1.19 -16.06 -19.82
N HIS A 299 0.66 -16.03 -18.58
CA HIS A 299 1.47 -15.73 -17.39
C HIS A 299 2.20 -16.96 -16.86
N TRP A 300 3.39 -16.72 -16.33
CA TRP A 300 4.18 -17.68 -15.56
C TRP A 300 4.31 -17.20 -14.11
N VAL A 301 3.74 -17.97 -13.17
CA VAL A 301 3.78 -17.72 -11.73
C VAL A 301 4.54 -18.87 -11.08
N VAL A 302 5.84 -18.68 -10.89
CA VAL A 302 6.74 -19.80 -10.55
C VAL A 302 7.67 -19.45 -9.37
N ASN A 303 8.05 -20.46 -8.61
CA ASN A 303 9.01 -20.33 -7.50
C ASN A 303 8.64 -19.31 -6.42
N ASN A 304 7.40 -18.85 -6.32
CA ASN A 304 7.02 -17.86 -5.31
C ASN A 304 6.73 -18.51 -3.96
N TYR A 305 6.98 -17.77 -2.91
CA TYR A 305 6.79 -18.19 -1.53
C TYR A 305 5.73 -17.33 -0.84
N PHE A 306 4.75 -17.95 -0.20
CA PHE A 306 3.66 -17.30 0.50
C PHE A 306 3.61 -17.79 1.95
N TYR A 307 3.61 -16.86 2.91
CA TYR A 307 3.58 -17.17 4.33
C TYR A 307 2.57 -16.33 5.09
N GLY A 308 1.70 -16.98 5.86
CA GLY A 308 0.81 -16.33 6.82
C GLY A 308 -0.22 -15.38 6.20
N LEU A 309 -0.58 -15.56 4.91
CA LEU A 309 -1.59 -14.75 4.25
C LEU A 309 -2.99 -15.23 4.62
N LYS A 310 -3.84 -14.30 5.09
CA LYS A 310 -5.25 -14.57 5.45
C LYS A 310 -6.24 -13.96 4.45
N GLY A 311 -5.76 -13.28 3.43
CA GLY A 311 -6.57 -12.64 2.41
C GLY A 311 -7.48 -13.62 1.66
N LYS A 312 -8.66 -13.12 1.27
CA LYS A 312 -9.71 -13.86 0.54
C LYS A 312 -10.06 -13.12 -0.74
N SER A 313 -10.71 -13.80 -1.70
CA SER A 313 -11.16 -13.21 -2.96
C SER A 313 -10.01 -12.50 -3.68
N PHE A 314 -10.10 -11.19 -3.93
CA PHE A 314 -9.08 -10.40 -4.62
C PHE A 314 -7.71 -10.35 -3.90
N ARG A 315 -7.69 -10.57 -2.59
CA ARG A 315 -6.49 -10.58 -1.75
C ARG A 315 -6.01 -11.98 -1.36
N SER A 316 -6.56 -13.05 -1.96
CA SER A 316 -6.04 -14.40 -1.68
C SER A 316 -4.58 -14.55 -2.14
N PRO A 317 -3.82 -15.51 -1.60
CA PRO A 317 -2.46 -15.79 -2.04
C PRO A 317 -2.34 -15.98 -3.55
N LEU A 318 -3.30 -16.69 -4.15
CA LEU A 318 -3.49 -16.77 -5.59
C LEU A 318 -4.98 -16.55 -5.93
N ALA A 319 -5.29 -15.48 -6.64
CA ALA A 319 -6.62 -15.14 -7.14
C ALA A 319 -6.65 -15.24 -8.67
N VAL A 320 -7.34 -16.22 -9.23
CA VAL A 320 -7.54 -16.35 -10.67
C VAL A 320 -8.93 -15.84 -11.02
N MET A 321 -9.01 -14.76 -11.80
CA MET A 321 -10.25 -14.08 -12.07
C MET A 321 -11.04 -14.69 -13.22
N ASN A 322 -12.37 -14.54 -13.16
CA ASN A 322 -13.18 -14.67 -14.37
C ASN A 322 -13.05 -13.45 -15.27
N GLY A 323 -13.02 -13.67 -16.55
CA GLY A 323 -13.00 -12.63 -17.57
C GLY A 323 -14.40 -12.30 -18.12
N ILE A 324 -14.45 -11.25 -18.94
CA ILE A 324 -15.61 -10.87 -19.74
C ILE A 324 -15.47 -11.56 -21.11
N PRO A 325 -16.47 -12.31 -21.62
CA PRO A 325 -16.34 -13.13 -22.83
C PRO A 325 -15.90 -12.38 -24.10
N LYS A 326 -16.25 -11.10 -24.23
CA LYS A 326 -15.83 -10.21 -25.33
C LYS A 326 -15.30 -8.91 -24.76
N SER A 327 -14.24 -9.02 -23.95
CA SER A 327 -13.67 -7.90 -23.23
C SER A 327 -12.98 -6.92 -24.17
N PRO A 328 -13.17 -5.59 -24.01
CA PRO A 328 -12.21 -4.60 -24.50
C PRO A 328 -10.83 -4.83 -23.86
N LEU A 329 -9.77 -4.34 -24.51
CA LEU A 329 -8.37 -4.53 -24.04
C LEU A 329 -8.13 -4.02 -22.62
N ASN A 330 -8.83 -2.96 -22.24
CA ASN A 330 -8.70 -2.32 -20.92
C ASN A 330 -9.74 -2.79 -19.88
N ARG A 331 -10.26 -4.01 -20.03
CA ARG A 331 -11.17 -4.67 -19.09
C ARG A 331 -10.59 -6.01 -18.66
N TYR A 332 -11.42 -6.93 -18.25
CA TYR A 332 -11.05 -8.25 -17.74
C TYR A 332 -11.10 -9.27 -18.88
N ASN A 333 -9.99 -9.50 -19.55
CA ASN A 333 -9.90 -10.56 -20.53
C ASN A 333 -9.83 -11.93 -19.84
N GLN A 334 -10.28 -12.96 -20.53
CA GLN A 334 -10.29 -14.32 -20.02
C GLN A 334 -8.86 -14.78 -19.66
N VAL A 335 -8.72 -15.45 -18.54
CA VAL A 335 -7.47 -16.10 -18.15
C VAL A 335 -7.25 -17.35 -18.99
N THR A 336 -6.16 -17.38 -19.76
CA THR A 336 -5.80 -18.51 -20.62
C THR A 336 -4.30 -18.73 -20.64
N ASP A 337 -3.88 -19.99 -20.85
CA ASP A 337 -2.46 -20.33 -21.09
C ASP A 337 -1.54 -19.87 -19.92
N VAL A 338 -1.98 -20.07 -18.69
CA VAL A 338 -1.25 -19.68 -17.47
C VAL A 338 -0.62 -20.90 -16.81
N VAL A 339 0.60 -20.73 -16.36
CA VAL A 339 1.34 -21.73 -15.57
C VAL A 339 1.55 -21.22 -14.14
N VAL A 340 1.09 -21.99 -13.16
CA VAL A 340 1.32 -21.76 -11.73
C VAL A 340 2.08 -22.96 -11.20
N ALA A 341 3.40 -22.85 -11.07
CA ALA A 341 4.21 -24.01 -10.76
C ALA A 341 5.34 -23.75 -9.77
N TYR A 342 5.69 -24.77 -9.02
CA TYR A 342 6.79 -24.71 -8.05
C TYR A 342 6.65 -23.61 -7.00
N ASN A 343 5.43 -23.21 -6.62
CA ASN A 343 5.22 -22.27 -5.53
C ASN A 343 5.05 -23.02 -4.20
N THR A 344 5.36 -22.34 -3.10
CA THR A 344 5.16 -22.87 -1.74
C THR A 344 4.26 -21.94 -0.93
N TYR A 345 3.22 -22.50 -0.33
CA TYR A 345 2.23 -21.79 0.50
C TYR A 345 2.28 -22.35 1.92
N VAL A 346 2.59 -21.51 2.90
CA VAL A 346 2.71 -21.93 4.31
C VAL A 346 1.74 -21.13 5.17
N ASN A 347 0.85 -21.83 5.87
CA ASN A 347 -0.14 -21.26 6.79
C ASN A 347 -1.04 -20.16 6.16
N CYS A 348 -1.39 -20.34 4.88
CA CYS A 348 -2.31 -19.49 4.15
C CYS A 348 -3.74 -19.99 4.30
N SER A 349 -4.71 -19.10 4.63
CA SER A 349 -6.10 -19.52 4.88
C SER A 349 -6.89 -19.91 3.63
N SER A 350 -6.47 -19.47 2.46
CA SER A 350 -7.17 -19.67 1.19
C SER A 350 -6.17 -19.66 0.03
N PRO A 351 -5.33 -20.72 -0.09
CA PRO A 351 -4.18 -20.73 -1.00
C PRO A 351 -4.55 -20.40 -2.45
N TRP A 352 -5.60 -21.04 -2.98
CA TRP A 352 -6.00 -20.87 -4.38
C TRP A 352 -7.48 -20.56 -4.51
N GLN A 353 -7.80 -19.46 -5.19
CA GLN A 353 -9.17 -19.09 -5.53
C GLN A 353 -9.35 -18.92 -7.03
N PHE A 354 -10.35 -19.59 -7.59
CA PHE A 354 -10.73 -19.53 -9.00
C PHE A 354 -12.11 -18.90 -9.18
N GLY A 355 -12.32 -18.27 -10.34
CA GLY A 355 -13.55 -17.57 -10.64
C GLY A 355 -13.74 -16.31 -9.79
N VAL A 356 -12.65 -15.76 -9.25
CA VAL A 356 -12.71 -14.54 -8.46
C VAL A 356 -13.31 -13.40 -9.27
N GLY A 357 -14.14 -12.58 -8.62
CA GLY A 357 -14.81 -11.45 -9.26
C GLY A 357 -15.95 -11.85 -10.21
N THR A 358 -16.38 -13.11 -10.23
CA THR A 358 -17.61 -13.50 -10.95
C THR A 358 -18.80 -12.66 -10.49
N ASN A 359 -19.59 -12.18 -11.43
CA ASN A 359 -20.79 -11.38 -11.16
C ASN A 359 -21.97 -11.81 -12.01
N ILE A 360 -22.05 -13.10 -12.36
CA ILE A 360 -23.11 -13.69 -13.18
C ILE A 360 -24.50 -13.43 -12.56
N ALA A 361 -24.59 -13.43 -11.24
CA ALA A 361 -25.82 -13.10 -10.51
C ALA A 361 -26.36 -11.67 -10.79
N GLN A 362 -25.55 -10.81 -11.39
CA GLN A 362 -25.89 -9.43 -11.72
C GLN A 362 -26.22 -9.23 -13.21
N ALA A 363 -26.37 -10.31 -13.97
CA ALA A 363 -26.60 -10.27 -15.42
C ALA A 363 -27.90 -9.55 -15.81
N ASP A 364 -28.89 -9.49 -14.92
CA ASP A 364 -30.15 -8.77 -15.15
C ASP A 364 -30.02 -7.25 -14.93
N VAL A 365 -28.94 -6.78 -14.30
CA VAL A 365 -28.71 -5.36 -13.93
C VAL A 365 -27.57 -4.75 -14.74
N LEU A 366 -26.52 -5.51 -14.99
CA LEU A 366 -25.34 -5.06 -15.72
C LEU A 366 -25.42 -5.38 -17.21
N PRO A 367 -24.87 -4.53 -18.07
CA PRO A 367 -24.71 -4.88 -19.48
C PRO A 367 -23.76 -6.09 -19.64
N PRO A 368 -23.93 -6.89 -20.72
CA PRO A 368 -23.08 -8.04 -20.98
C PRO A 368 -21.56 -7.72 -21.04
N SER A 369 -21.21 -6.48 -21.36
CA SER A 369 -19.84 -5.98 -21.39
C SER A 369 -19.19 -5.85 -20.01
N GLU A 370 -19.94 -6.02 -18.92
CA GLU A 370 -19.44 -5.96 -17.54
C GLU A 370 -19.58 -7.32 -16.81
N ILE A 371 -20.17 -8.34 -17.47
CA ILE A 371 -20.38 -9.66 -16.84
C ILE A 371 -19.12 -10.52 -16.98
N ARG A 372 -18.50 -10.80 -15.85
CA ARG A 372 -17.32 -11.66 -15.73
C ARG A 372 -17.75 -13.13 -15.59
N SER A 373 -18.00 -13.77 -16.71
CA SER A 373 -18.47 -15.16 -16.82
C SER A 373 -17.53 -16.09 -17.57
N ALA A 374 -16.44 -15.56 -18.16
CA ALA A 374 -15.45 -16.37 -18.85
C ALA A 374 -14.44 -16.96 -17.85
N ARG A 375 -14.60 -18.24 -17.54
CA ARG A 375 -13.73 -19.01 -16.64
C ARG A 375 -12.34 -19.15 -17.20
N ALA A 376 -11.36 -19.35 -16.32
CA ALA A 376 -9.98 -19.70 -16.72
C ALA A 376 -9.96 -21.00 -17.52
N ILE A 377 -9.19 -21.04 -18.60
CA ILE A 377 -8.98 -22.24 -19.43
C ILE A 377 -7.51 -22.42 -19.78
N ARG A 378 -7.11 -23.66 -20.09
CA ARG A 378 -5.70 -24.02 -20.38
C ARG A 378 -4.73 -23.45 -19.33
N THR A 379 -5.15 -23.55 -18.07
CA THR A 379 -4.36 -23.10 -16.91
C THR A 379 -3.82 -24.32 -16.20
N THR A 380 -2.51 -24.38 -16.02
CA THR A 380 -1.83 -25.50 -15.35
C THR A 380 -1.38 -25.08 -13.96
N VAL A 381 -1.78 -25.82 -12.94
CA VAL A 381 -1.34 -25.67 -11.55
C VAL A 381 -0.59 -26.94 -11.15
N ALA A 382 0.75 -26.86 -11.09
CA ALA A 382 1.57 -28.05 -10.96
C ALA A 382 2.77 -27.89 -10.03
N ASN A 383 3.18 -28.98 -9.39
CA ASN A 383 4.41 -29.03 -8.58
C ASN A 383 4.45 -28.02 -7.41
N ASN A 384 3.30 -27.55 -6.94
CA ASN A 384 3.22 -26.63 -5.82
C ASN A 384 3.14 -27.42 -4.49
N ILE A 385 3.58 -26.79 -3.41
CA ILE A 385 3.44 -27.31 -2.05
C ILE A 385 2.56 -26.36 -1.23
N ILE A 386 1.61 -26.96 -0.49
CA ILE A 386 0.80 -26.27 0.51
C ILE A 386 1.03 -26.94 1.86
N TYR A 387 1.35 -26.15 2.87
CA TYR A 387 1.49 -26.61 4.25
C TYR A 387 0.61 -25.76 5.17
N ASN A 388 -0.31 -26.39 5.87
CA ASN A 388 -1.15 -25.74 6.88
C ASN A 388 -1.18 -26.57 8.16
N GLU A 389 -0.86 -25.94 9.27
CA GLU A 389 -0.81 -26.57 10.59
C GLU A 389 -2.19 -27.04 11.08
N ASN A 390 -3.25 -26.34 10.69
CA ASN A 390 -4.60 -26.59 11.19
C ASN A 390 -5.52 -27.30 10.17
N GLY A 391 -5.00 -27.63 8.98
CA GLY A 391 -5.82 -28.11 7.88
C GLY A 391 -6.81 -27.06 7.34
N LEU A 392 -7.34 -27.30 6.15
CA LEU A 392 -8.32 -26.44 5.50
C LEU A 392 -9.47 -27.26 4.93
N GLU A 393 -10.71 -26.79 5.08
CA GLU A 393 -11.86 -27.42 4.42
C GLU A 393 -11.81 -27.26 2.89
N SER A 394 -11.18 -26.19 2.39
CA SER A 394 -11.01 -25.92 0.96
C SER A 394 -9.61 -25.44 0.63
N ILE A 395 -8.82 -26.30 0.00
CA ILE A 395 -7.52 -25.93 -0.60
C ILE A 395 -7.75 -25.06 -1.83
N VAL A 396 -8.77 -25.39 -2.61
CA VAL A 396 -9.24 -24.64 -3.79
C VAL A 396 -10.62 -24.09 -3.50
N VAL A 397 -10.75 -22.76 -3.51
CA VAL A 397 -12.06 -22.08 -3.42
C VAL A 397 -12.58 -21.80 -4.83
N GLU A 398 -13.69 -22.39 -5.17
CA GLU A 398 -14.38 -22.18 -6.45
C GLU A 398 -15.47 -21.11 -6.29
N ASN A 399 -15.11 -19.84 -6.52
CA ASN A 399 -16.11 -18.75 -6.64
C ASN A 399 -16.96 -18.93 -7.92
N ASP A 400 -16.38 -19.53 -8.95
CA ASP A 400 -17.01 -20.19 -10.09
C ASP A 400 -16.19 -21.45 -10.40
N LYS A 401 -16.68 -22.34 -11.25
CA LYS A 401 -16.03 -23.62 -11.52
C LYS A 401 -14.63 -23.47 -12.09
N ALA A 402 -13.71 -24.33 -11.66
CA ALA A 402 -12.33 -24.40 -12.14
C ALA A 402 -12.15 -25.48 -13.23
N ASP A 403 -13.20 -25.77 -14.03
CA ASP A 403 -13.25 -26.85 -15.02
C ASP A 403 -12.27 -26.70 -16.21
N GLY A 404 -11.70 -25.54 -16.40
CA GLY A 404 -10.64 -25.27 -17.38
C GLY A 404 -9.22 -25.25 -16.80
N VAL A 405 -9.06 -25.65 -15.54
CA VAL A 405 -7.79 -25.66 -14.80
C VAL A 405 -7.31 -27.12 -14.64
N MET A 406 -6.08 -27.38 -15.01
CA MET A 406 -5.43 -28.67 -14.84
C MET A 406 -4.52 -28.66 -13.60
N PHE A 407 -4.87 -29.45 -12.60
CA PHE A 407 -4.04 -29.67 -11.42
C PHE A 407 -3.16 -30.91 -11.66
N LYS A 408 -1.85 -30.82 -11.41
CA LYS A 408 -0.89 -31.90 -11.60
C LYS A 408 0.17 -31.90 -10.51
N ASN A 409 0.29 -33.03 -9.83
CA ASN A 409 1.40 -33.34 -8.92
C ASN A 409 1.67 -32.21 -7.89
N ASN A 410 0.60 -31.67 -7.29
CA ASN A 410 0.70 -30.77 -6.16
C ASN A 410 0.61 -31.57 -4.86
N ILE A 411 1.37 -31.17 -3.85
CA ILE A 411 1.31 -31.78 -2.52
C ILE A 411 0.69 -30.80 -1.52
N VAL A 412 -0.13 -31.34 -0.63
CA VAL A 412 -0.67 -30.61 0.52
C VAL A 412 -0.45 -31.40 1.80
N ASN A 413 -0.01 -30.72 2.87
CA ASN A 413 -0.16 -31.19 4.24
C ASN A 413 -1.41 -30.54 4.83
N ASN A 414 -2.51 -31.30 4.89
CA ASN A 414 -3.82 -30.81 5.33
C ASN A 414 -4.30 -31.41 6.67
N GLN A 415 -3.42 -32.04 7.42
CA GLN A 415 -3.70 -32.65 8.74
C GLN A 415 -4.89 -33.65 8.72
N GLY A 416 -5.08 -34.36 7.62
CA GLY A 416 -6.17 -35.31 7.44
C GLY A 416 -7.55 -34.69 7.22
N VAL A 417 -7.66 -33.37 7.08
CA VAL A 417 -8.91 -32.71 6.72
C VAL A 417 -9.22 -32.98 5.24
N ALA A 418 -10.39 -33.58 4.96
CA ALA A 418 -10.79 -33.95 3.61
C ALA A 418 -10.95 -32.72 2.69
N PHE A 419 -10.50 -32.85 1.45
CA PHE A 419 -10.61 -31.79 0.43
C PHE A 419 -10.88 -32.37 -0.96
N LYS A 420 -11.28 -31.54 -1.91
CA LYS A 420 -11.43 -31.91 -3.31
C LYS A 420 -10.05 -32.01 -3.98
N ASN A 421 -9.70 -33.19 -4.51
CA ASN A 421 -8.38 -33.46 -5.04
C ASN A 421 -8.19 -33.24 -6.55
N PHE A 422 -9.25 -32.87 -7.28
CA PHE A 422 -9.22 -32.57 -8.71
C PHE A 422 -8.52 -33.65 -9.56
N ASP A 423 -9.09 -34.83 -9.63
CA ASP A 423 -8.57 -35.98 -10.38
C ASP A 423 -7.16 -36.41 -9.96
N GLU A 424 -6.91 -36.46 -8.66
CA GLU A 424 -5.63 -36.78 -8.04
C GLU A 424 -4.50 -35.79 -8.35
N GLY A 425 -4.84 -34.61 -8.87
CA GLY A 425 -3.86 -33.52 -9.14
C GLY A 425 -3.36 -32.79 -7.89
N ILE A 426 -3.98 -33.06 -6.72
CA ILE A 426 -3.58 -32.56 -5.40
C ILE A 426 -3.57 -33.73 -4.44
N VAL A 427 -2.40 -34.07 -3.91
CA VAL A 427 -2.18 -35.27 -3.06
C VAL A 427 -1.85 -34.84 -1.64
N GLU A 428 -2.55 -35.39 -0.65
CA GLU A 428 -2.16 -35.20 0.75
C GLU A 428 -0.93 -36.04 1.10
N ALA A 429 0.05 -35.43 1.75
CA ALA A 429 1.21 -36.11 2.30
C ALA A 429 1.61 -35.50 3.66
N PRO A 430 2.09 -36.32 4.59
CA PRO A 430 2.60 -35.82 5.86
C PRO A 430 3.94 -35.11 5.62
N LEU A 431 3.94 -33.80 5.68
CA LEU A 431 5.13 -32.96 5.58
C LEU A 431 5.52 -32.43 6.96
N GLU A 432 6.81 -32.32 7.20
CA GLU A 432 7.36 -31.59 8.32
C GLU A 432 7.71 -30.16 7.87
N ILE A 433 7.85 -29.23 8.82
CA ILE A 433 8.24 -27.87 8.52
C ILE A 433 9.59 -27.55 9.15
N ARG A 434 10.46 -26.90 8.38
CA ARG A 434 11.76 -26.45 8.83
C ARG A 434 11.89 -24.95 8.66
N ALA A 435 12.20 -24.24 9.76
CA ALA A 435 12.48 -22.82 9.72
C ALA A 435 13.84 -22.56 9.07
N LEU A 436 13.90 -21.66 8.09
CA LEU A 436 15.12 -21.07 7.55
C LEU A 436 15.38 -19.70 8.20
N SER A 437 14.32 -18.97 8.52
CA SER A 437 14.34 -17.72 9.24
C SER A 437 13.01 -17.54 9.97
N GLU A 438 12.83 -16.42 10.65
CA GLU A 438 11.59 -16.08 11.35
C GLU A 438 10.32 -16.13 10.47
N ASN A 439 10.45 -15.80 9.17
CA ASN A 439 9.33 -15.71 8.24
C ASN A 439 9.46 -16.63 7.02
N VAL A 440 10.46 -17.52 6.99
CA VAL A 440 10.65 -18.47 5.90
C VAL A 440 10.76 -19.87 6.46
N PHE A 441 9.72 -20.65 6.20
CA PHE A 441 9.58 -22.03 6.62
C PHE A 441 9.43 -22.92 5.39
N ILE A 442 10.21 -23.95 5.26
CA ILE A 442 10.12 -24.89 4.12
C ILE A 442 9.52 -26.22 4.54
N PRO A 443 8.50 -26.69 3.83
CA PRO A 443 8.00 -28.04 3.98
C PRO A 443 9.04 -29.05 3.49
N VAL A 444 9.26 -30.11 4.27
CA VAL A 444 10.19 -31.20 3.97
C VAL A 444 9.50 -32.56 4.16
N GLY A 445 10.10 -33.62 3.67
CA GLY A 445 9.53 -34.98 3.79
C GLY A 445 8.61 -35.35 2.63
N ILE A 446 8.86 -34.78 1.43
CA ILE A 446 8.17 -35.22 0.21
C ILE A 446 8.42 -36.73 0.01
N PRO A 447 7.38 -37.54 -0.27
CA PRO A 447 7.54 -38.97 -0.51
C PRO A 447 8.55 -39.27 -1.63
N ASN A 448 9.42 -40.28 -1.43
CA ASN A 448 10.48 -40.61 -2.38
C ASN A 448 9.98 -41.11 -3.74
N ASP A 449 8.76 -41.63 -3.77
CA ASP A 449 8.06 -42.12 -4.97
C ASP A 449 7.22 -41.04 -5.67
N PHE A 450 7.23 -39.83 -5.13
CA PHE A 450 6.54 -38.72 -5.74
C PHE A 450 7.35 -38.17 -6.93
N GLU A 451 6.69 -38.07 -8.08
CA GLU A 451 7.30 -37.52 -9.30
C GLU A 451 6.76 -36.14 -9.63
N ALA A 452 7.67 -35.22 -9.92
CA ALA A 452 7.27 -33.89 -10.41
C ALA A 452 6.66 -34.00 -11.83
N TYR A 453 5.62 -33.22 -12.09
CA TYR A 453 5.04 -33.10 -13.41
C TYR A 453 6.00 -32.36 -14.34
N ASN A 454 6.30 -32.97 -15.49
CA ASN A 454 7.11 -32.35 -16.53
C ASN A 454 6.18 -31.84 -17.64
N GLY A 455 5.75 -30.60 -17.52
CA GLY A 455 4.87 -29.93 -18.48
C GLY A 455 5.61 -29.30 -19.63
N PHE A 456 4.85 -28.77 -20.59
CA PHE A 456 5.40 -28.03 -21.74
C PHE A 456 6.24 -26.83 -21.25
N ASP A 457 7.48 -26.72 -21.75
CA ASP A 457 8.44 -25.67 -21.40
C ASP A 457 8.84 -25.56 -19.91
N PHE A 458 8.53 -26.56 -19.07
CA PHE A 458 8.92 -26.55 -17.65
C PHE A 458 10.43 -26.62 -17.44
N ASP A 459 11.18 -27.11 -18.41
CA ASP A 459 12.64 -27.08 -18.46
C ASP A 459 13.22 -25.66 -18.54
N THR A 460 12.42 -24.68 -18.91
CA THR A 460 12.81 -23.25 -18.87
C THR A 460 12.85 -22.68 -17.44
N ILE A 461 12.28 -23.37 -16.45
CA ILE A 461 12.37 -23.02 -15.03
C ILE A 461 13.68 -23.62 -14.49
N GLU A 462 14.80 -22.99 -14.78
CA GLU A 462 16.15 -23.54 -14.57
C GLU A 462 16.57 -23.62 -13.09
N SER A 463 16.04 -22.76 -12.22
CA SER A 463 16.42 -22.67 -10.81
C SER A 463 15.23 -22.47 -9.88
N ASP A 464 15.42 -22.80 -8.62
CA ASP A 464 14.49 -22.54 -7.54
C ASP A 464 14.57 -21.09 -7.02
N LEU A 465 13.76 -20.77 -5.99
CA LEU A 465 13.71 -19.48 -5.31
C LEU A 465 15.07 -18.99 -4.78
N LEU A 466 15.95 -19.92 -4.42
CA LEU A 466 17.28 -19.63 -3.84
C LEU A 466 18.42 -19.77 -4.86
N GLY A 467 18.09 -19.97 -6.14
CA GLY A 467 19.06 -20.10 -7.23
C GLY A 467 19.66 -21.49 -7.37
N VAL A 468 19.14 -22.49 -6.67
CA VAL A 468 19.57 -23.88 -6.83
C VAL A 468 19.02 -24.44 -8.14
N SER A 469 19.87 -25.09 -8.94
CA SER A 469 19.46 -25.67 -10.24
C SER A 469 18.38 -26.74 -10.09
N ARG A 470 17.32 -26.64 -10.87
CA ARG A 470 16.27 -27.68 -11.01
C ARG A 470 16.65 -28.77 -11.98
N LYS A 471 17.76 -28.63 -12.69
CA LYS A 471 18.23 -29.63 -13.65
C LYS A 471 18.47 -30.95 -12.93
N ASP A 472 17.92 -32.01 -13.47
CA ASP A 472 18.02 -33.37 -12.91
C ASP A 472 17.42 -33.53 -11.49
N SER A 473 16.55 -32.59 -11.07
CA SER A 473 15.84 -32.64 -9.79
C SER A 473 14.39 -33.05 -10.00
N ASN A 474 13.92 -33.99 -9.17
CA ASN A 474 12.50 -34.36 -9.09
C ASN A 474 11.77 -33.63 -7.95
N SER A 475 12.31 -32.53 -7.45
CA SER A 475 11.74 -31.79 -6.34
C SER A 475 10.68 -30.77 -6.80
N ILE A 476 9.71 -30.49 -5.93
CA ILE A 476 8.61 -29.57 -6.14
C ILE A 476 8.65 -28.43 -5.11
N GLY A 477 7.76 -27.45 -5.27
CA GLY A 477 7.73 -26.25 -4.42
C GLY A 477 8.81 -25.21 -4.76
N ALA A 478 8.84 -24.13 -4.02
CA ALA A 478 9.71 -22.99 -4.30
C ALA A 478 11.19 -23.24 -3.96
N VAL A 479 11.49 -24.13 -3.04
CA VAL A 479 12.86 -24.42 -2.55
C VAL A 479 13.17 -25.89 -2.65
N LEU A 480 14.30 -26.23 -3.29
CA LEU A 480 14.70 -27.61 -3.57
C LEU A 480 15.45 -28.31 -2.45
N GLY A 481 16.18 -27.62 -1.62
CA GLY A 481 17.20 -28.22 -0.80
C GLY A 481 16.96 -28.19 0.70
N VAL A 482 17.56 -29.18 1.40
CA VAL A 482 17.59 -29.23 2.87
C VAL A 482 18.77 -28.46 3.47
N ASP A 483 19.85 -28.24 2.72
CA ASP A 483 21.08 -27.57 3.17
C ASP A 483 21.12 -26.11 2.70
N VAL A 484 20.05 -25.36 3.02
CA VAL A 484 19.92 -23.96 2.60
C VAL A 484 20.27 -23.05 3.77
N THR A 485 21.10 -22.06 3.51
CA THR A 485 21.38 -20.97 4.45
C THR A 485 20.20 -20.02 4.56
N ASN A 486 20.03 -19.38 5.73
CA ASN A 486 19.01 -18.37 5.95
C ASN A 486 19.05 -17.30 4.84
N PRO A 487 17.98 -17.12 4.05
CA PRO A 487 17.95 -16.12 2.99
C PRO A 487 17.93 -14.68 3.53
N ASN A 488 17.61 -14.47 4.84
CA ASN A 488 17.51 -13.17 5.51
C ASN A 488 16.81 -12.11 4.63
N ILE A 489 15.60 -12.43 4.18
CA ILE A 489 14.85 -11.63 3.21
C ILE A 489 14.37 -10.29 3.75
N LEU A 490 14.27 -10.13 5.08
CA LEU A 490 13.83 -8.90 5.74
C LEU A 490 15.01 -8.04 6.24
N ASP A 491 16.23 -8.38 5.86
CA ASP A 491 17.40 -7.53 6.11
C ASP A 491 17.33 -6.28 5.24
N LYS A 492 16.87 -5.19 5.83
CA LYS A 492 16.65 -3.91 5.14
C LYS A 492 17.94 -3.35 4.52
N SER A 493 19.12 -3.74 4.99
CA SER A 493 20.39 -3.31 4.40
C SER A 493 20.63 -3.79 2.98
N LYS A 494 19.83 -4.77 2.51
CA LYS A 494 19.86 -5.28 1.14
C LYS A 494 19.05 -4.42 0.15
N TYR A 495 18.24 -3.49 0.64
CA TYR A 495 17.29 -2.73 -0.14
C TYR A 495 17.44 -1.23 0.12
N GLY A 496 17.21 -0.42 -0.92
CA GLY A 496 17.28 1.02 -0.79
C GLY A 496 18.69 1.56 -0.56
N THR A 497 18.77 2.70 0.09
CA THR A 497 20.02 3.40 0.32
C THR A 497 20.71 2.87 1.58
N SER A 498 22.04 2.82 1.57
CA SER A 498 22.83 2.40 2.75
C SER A 498 23.02 3.51 3.80
N TRP A 499 22.77 4.76 3.44
CA TRP A 499 22.99 5.94 4.30
C TRP A 499 21.72 6.40 5.03
N PHE A 500 20.54 5.86 4.67
CA PHE A 500 19.27 6.24 5.27
C PHE A 500 18.70 5.08 6.10
N SER A 501 18.25 5.37 7.29
CA SER A 501 17.49 4.46 8.14
C SER A 501 16.25 5.20 8.65
N ASN A 502 15.09 4.61 8.45
CA ASN A 502 13.82 5.07 9.02
C ASN A 502 13.56 4.47 10.42
N GLU A 503 14.49 3.74 10.98
CA GLU A 503 14.35 3.20 12.33
C GLU A 503 14.43 4.33 13.36
N VAL A 504 13.26 4.81 13.78
CA VAL A 504 13.15 5.69 14.93
C VAL A 504 13.12 4.80 16.17
N ALA A 505 14.15 4.89 16.99
CA ALA A 505 14.15 4.21 18.27
C ALA A 505 12.90 4.60 19.07
N ALA A 506 12.13 3.61 19.51
CA ALA A 506 10.98 3.84 20.36
C ALA A 506 11.43 4.61 21.60
N LYS A 507 10.91 5.82 21.78
CA LYS A 507 11.20 6.65 22.94
C LYS A 507 10.02 6.53 23.89
N ASP A 508 10.30 6.31 25.15
CA ASP A 508 9.24 6.29 26.17
C ASP A 508 8.52 7.65 26.17
N PRO A 509 7.17 7.66 26.20
CA PRO A 509 6.40 8.89 26.22
C PRO A 509 6.69 9.71 27.48
N ILE A 510 6.91 11.00 27.29
CA ILE A 510 7.04 11.94 28.40
C ILE A 510 5.64 12.36 28.84
N ILE A 511 5.40 12.32 30.16
CA ILE A 511 4.14 12.80 30.75
C ILE A 511 4.32 14.26 31.16
N HIS A 512 3.53 15.13 30.51
CA HIS A 512 3.48 16.57 30.83
C HIS A 512 2.22 16.86 31.66
N VAL A 513 2.41 17.40 32.86
CA VAL A 513 1.31 17.76 33.75
C VAL A 513 0.83 19.18 33.44
N VAL A 514 -0.48 19.33 33.29
CA VAL A 514 -1.15 20.62 33.06
C VAL A 514 -2.16 20.89 34.17
N GLU A 515 -1.93 21.95 34.96
CA GLU A 515 -2.77 22.36 36.07
C GLU A 515 -3.72 23.52 35.74
N LYS A 516 -3.42 24.29 34.70
CA LYS A 516 -4.17 25.50 34.32
C LYS A 516 -4.45 25.54 32.80
N VAL A 517 -5.62 26.04 32.45
CA VAL A 517 -6.10 26.16 31.05
C VAL A 517 -5.08 26.82 30.13
N GLY A 518 -4.54 27.98 30.51
CA GLY A 518 -3.58 28.74 29.68
C GLY A 518 -2.27 28.01 29.35
N GLN A 519 -2.02 26.86 29.95
CA GLN A 519 -0.83 26.03 29.69
C GLN A 519 -1.09 24.97 28.61
N LEU A 520 -2.34 24.60 28.32
CA LEU A 520 -2.66 23.42 27.52
C LEU A 520 -2.15 23.53 26.09
N GLN A 521 -2.49 24.62 25.36
CA GLN A 521 -2.00 24.78 23.98
C GLN A 521 -0.47 24.98 23.94
N ALA A 522 0.11 25.68 24.89
CA ALA A 522 1.56 25.84 24.97
C ALA A 522 2.25 24.49 25.18
N MET A 523 1.69 23.64 26.05
CA MET A 523 2.20 22.29 26.29
C MET A 523 2.04 21.39 25.06
N LEU A 524 0.88 21.45 24.38
CA LEU A 524 0.68 20.75 23.10
C LEU A 524 1.74 21.13 22.06
N ASN A 525 2.13 22.39 21.99
CA ASN A 525 3.16 22.85 21.07
C ASN A 525 4.56 22.30 21.42
N GLN A 526 4.87 22.19 22.72
CA GLN A 526 6.18 21.74 23.23
C GLN A 526 6.35 20.22 23.24
N ALA A 527 5.26 19.48 23.48
CA ALA A 527 5.28 18.01 23.56
C ALA A 527 5.77 17.42 22.24
N ALA A 528 6.54 16.35 22.34
CA ALA A 528 6.96 15.55 21.19
C ALA A 528 5.83 14.63 20.71
N SER A 529 5.96 14.08 19.50
CA SER A 529 5.04 13.04 19.03
C SER A 529 5.16 11.81 19.90
N GLY A 530 4.03 11.29 20.38
CA GLY A 530 3.94 10.17 21.29
C GLY A 530 3.80 10.56 22.76
N ASP A 531 4.04 11.82 23.15
CA ASP A 531 3.94 12.27 24.53
C ASP A 531 2.50 12.26 25.06
N ILE A 532 2.37 12.31 26.39
CA ILE A 532 1.11 12.31 27.13
C ILE A 532 0.95 13.65 27.87
N ILE A 533 -0.21 14.29 27.71
CA ILE A 533 -0.60 15.46 28.48
C ILE A 533 -1.61 15.02 29.54
N ALA A 534 -1.21 15.10 30.80
CA ALA A 534 -2.01 14.71 31.95
C ALA A 534 -2.62 15.96 32.64
N LEU A 535 -3.94 16.07 32.58
CA LEU A 535 -4.69 17.20 33.16
C LEU A 535 -4.98 16.95 34.62
N ALA A 536 -4.76 17.96 35.46
CA ALA A 536 -5.15 17.95 36.85
C ALA A 536 -6.69 17.90 37.01
N ASP A 537 -7.16 17.60 38.20
CA ASP A 537 -8.57 17.66 38.53
C ASP A 537 -9.12 19.09 38.37
N GLY A 538 -10.31 19.21 37.76
CA GLY A 538 -10.98 20.50 37.65
C GLY A 538 -11.57 20.80 36.25
N VAL A 539 -12.03 22.05 36.10
CA VAL A 539 -12.68 22.55 34.90
C VAL A 539 -11.72 23.43 34.10
N PHE A 540 -11.51 23.07 32.83
CA PHE A 540 -10.70 23.77 31.86
C PHE A 540 -11.63 24.43 30.83
N THR A 541 -11.84 25.73 30.89
CA THR A 541 -12.63 26.48 29.90
C THR A 541 -11.74 26.84 28.72
N ILE A 542 -12.03 26.30 27.55
CA ILE A 542 -11.28 26.46 26.29
C ILE A 542 -12.10 27.38 25.38
N ASP A 543 -11.53 28.46 24.90
CA ASP A 543 -12.19 29.47 24.04
C ASP A 543 -11.65 29.45 22.58
N GLU A 544 -10.52 28.80 22.33
CA GLU A 544 -9.95 28.57 21.01
C GLU A 544 -9.70 27.06 20.78
N SER A 545 -9.76 26.64 19.51
CA SER A 545 -9.52 25.24 19.15
C SER A 545 -8.12 24.79 19.51
N LEU A 546 -8.01 23.64 20.16
CA LEU A 546 -6.74 22.96 20.42
C LEU A 546 -6.22 22.28 19.14
N ILE A 547 -5.03 22.66 18.74
CA ILE A 547 -4.42 22.22 17.49
C ILE A 547 -3.67 20.90 17.69
N ILE A 548 -4.06 19.87 16.96
CA ILE A 548 -3.45 18.53 17.01
C ILE A 548 -2.82 18.23 15.64
N ASN A 549 -1.51 18.34 15.55
CA ASN A 549 -0.71 18.13 14.33
C ASN A 549 0.39 17.06 14.49
N LYS A 550 0.29 16.26 15.53
CA LYS A 550 1.18 15.13 15.83
C LYS A 550 0.43 14.06 16.63
N SER A 551 1.06 12.92 16.85
CA SER A 551 0.50 11.90 17.75
C SER A 551 0.62 12.38 19.21
N ILE A 552 -0.51 12.45 19.94
CA ILE A 552 -0.55 12.93 21.33
C ILE A 552 -1.69 12.26 22.09
N THR A 553 -1.46 11.95 23.36
CA THR A 553 -2.50 11.52 24.29
C THR A 553 -2.84 12.65 25.26
N ILE A 554 -4.12 12.95 25.43
CA ILE A 554 -4.61 13.88 26.46
C ILE A 554 -5.51 13.10 27.40
N GLN A 555 -5.17 13.11 28.69
CA GLN A 555 -5.90 12.34 29.68
C GLN A 555 -6.01 13.08 31.04
N SER A 556 -6.94 12.66 31.89
CA SER A 556 -6.90 13.06 33.31
C SER A 556 -5.71 12.40 34.00
N GLN A 557 -5.17 13.04 35.02
CA GLN A 557 -4.25 12.39 35.94
C GLN A 557 -4.94 11.22 36.64
N GLU A 558 -4.15 10.33 37.20
CA GLU A 558 -4.67 9.22 38.02
C GLU A 558 -5.56 9.75 39.17
N ASN A 559 -6.75 9.21 39.27
CA ASN A 559 -7.77 9.63 40.26
C ASN A 559 -8.30 11.08 40.11
N ALA A 560 -7.98 11.77 39.01
CA ALA A 560 -8.53 13.09 38.70
C ALA A 560 -9.72 13.00 37.73
N LYS A 561 -10.58 14.01 37.74
CA LYS A 561 -11.65 14.22 36.75
C LYS A 561 -11.46 15.58 36.08
N ALA A 562 -10.84 15.60 34.93
CA ALA A 562 -10.68 16.84 34.16
C ALA A 562 -11.88 17.01 33.21
N ILE A 563 -12.44 18.23 33.21
CA ILE A 563 -13.59 18.63 32.38
C ILE A 563 -13.13 19.74 31.45
N LEU A 564 -13.17 19.50 30.15
CA LEU A 564 -12.91 20.54 29.15
C LEU A 564 -14.24 21.11 28.68
N VAL A 565 -14.48 22.38 28.99
CA VAL A 565 -15.67 23.14 28.55
C VAL A 565 -15.29 24.03 27.38
N PHE A 566 -15.86 23.78 26.21
CA PHE A 566 -15.56 24.55 25.01
C PHE A 566 -16.55 25.71 24.83
N SER A 567 -16.04 26.92 24.92
CA SER A 567 -16.80 28.16 24.73
C SER A 567 -16.42 28.92 23.42
N GLY A 568 -15.65 28.29 22.55
CA GLY A 568 -15.19 28.85 21.30
C GLY A 568 -16.31 29.21 20.31
N ALA A 569 -15.96 29.80 19.20
CA ALA A 569 -16.91 30.28 18.18
C ALA A 569 -17.78 29.12 17.63
N SER A 570 -19.00 29.47 17.20
CA SER A 570 -19.90 28.50 16.53
C SER A 570 -19.23 27.86 15.32
N LYS A 571 -19.44 26.57 15.12
CA LYS A 571 -18.87 25.75 14.02
C LYS A 571 -17.34 25.63 14.05
N THR A 572 -16.73 25.80 15.21
CA THR A 572 -15.31 25.48 15.43
C THR A 572 -15.20 24.25 16.33
N PRO A 573 -14.16 23.42 16.18
CA PRO A 573 -13.97 22.26 17.03
C PRO A 573 -13.21 22.59 18.32
N LEU A 574 -13.48 21.84 19.41
CA LEU A 574 -12.60 21.82 20.57
C LEU A 574 -11.22 21.30 20.17
N PHE A 575 -11.17 20.17 19.44
CA PHE A 575 -9.92 19.64 18.89
C PHE A 575 -9.91 19.72 17.36
N SER A 576 -8.99 20.52 16.82
CA SER A 576 -8.73 20.62 15.39
C SER A 576 -7.69 19.58 14.99
N LEU A 577 -8.15 18.53 14.34
CA LEU A 577 -7.30 17.42 13.86
C LEU A 577 -6.66 17.82 12.54
N GLN A 578 -5.38 18.11 12.56
CA GLN A 578 -4.61 18.57 11.40
C GLN A 578 -3.86 17.42 10.73
N PRO A 579 -3.20 17.62 9.57
CA PRO A 579 -2.29 16.64 8.97
C PRO A 579 -1.30 16.10 10.00
N TYR A 580 -1.13 14.78 10.03
CA TYR A 580 -0.34 14.00 11.02
C TYR A 580 -0.90 14.00 12.46
N GLY A 581 -1.99 14.70 12.73
CA GLY A 581 -2.60 14.76 14.06
C GLY A 581 -3.30 13.48 14.45
N LYS A 582 -2.70 12.69 15.33
CA LYS A 582 -3.30 11.47 15.92
C LYS A 582 -3.58 11.74 17.40
N LEU A 583 -4.86 11.95 17.73
CA LEU A 583 -5.29 12.27 19.09
C LEU A 583 -5.86 11.04 19.80
N THR A 584 -5.33 10.75 20.98
CA THR A 584 -5.98 9.88 21.96
C THR A 584 -6.52 10.72 23.11
N VAL A 585 -7.83 10.63 23.37
CA VAL A 585 -8.50 11.22 24.54
C VAL A 585 -8.83 10.09 25.50
N ASN A 586 -8.42 10.19 26.76
CA ASN A 586 -8.67 9.16 27.73
C ASN A 586 -9.09 9.72 29.09
N ASN A 587 -10.18 9.23 29.64
CA ASN A 587 -10.72 9.61 30.96
C ASN A 587 -10.95 11.14 31.09
N LEU A 588 -11.63 11.75 30.10
CA LEU A 588 -11.98 13.18 30.08
C LEU A 588 -13.49 13.37 29.91
N SER A 589 -14.01 14.46 30.50
CA SER A 589 -15.34 14.98 30.17
C SER A 589 -15.21 16.18 29.22
N LEU A 590 -15.79 16.08 28.02
CA LEU A 590 -15.81 17.12 27.01
C LEU A 590 -17.22 17.72 26.95
N LYS A 591 -17.34 19.03 27.11
CA LYS A 591 -18.62 19.72 27.10
C LYS A 591 -18.64 20.88 26.13
N GLY A 592 -19.59 20.88 25.20
CA GLY A 592 -19.81 21.94 24.22
C GLY A 592 -20.90 22.95 24.64
N ASN A 593 -21.41 23.66 23.64
CA ASN A 593 -22.51 24.65 23.78
C ASN A 593 -23.61 24.47 22.71
N LYS A 594 -23.67 23.28 22.08
CA LYS A 594 -24.58 22.90 20.97
C LYS A 594 -24.38 23.68 19.66
N ALA A 595 -23.36 24.52 19.56
CA ALA A 595 -23.05 25.29 18.36
C ALA A 595 -21.67 24.98 17.76
N ASN A 596 -20.87 24.19 18.44
CA ASN A 596 -19.49 23.83 18.07
C ASN A 596 -19.31 22.30 18.04
N TYR A 597 -18.13 21.85 17.66
CA TYR A 597 -17.81 20.42 17.46
C TYR A 597 -16.85 19.94 18.55
N ALA A 598 -16.92 18.65 18.94
CA ALA A 598 -15.90 18.09 19.80
C ALA A 598 -14.60 17.87 19.01
N PHE A 599 -14.71 17.23 17.86
CA PHE A 599 -13.57 16.97 16.98
C PHE A 599 -13.90 17.35 15.52
N ALA A 600 -12.95 17.94 14.80
CA ALA A 600 -13.07 18.10 13.36
C ALA A 600 -11.71 18.06 12.66
N SER A 601 -11.67 17.51 11.44
CA SER A 601 -10.55 17.69 10.52
C SER A 601 -10.52 19.11 9.95
N LEU A 602 -9.46 19.47 9.22
CA LEU A 602 -9.48 20.71 8.43
C LEU A 602 -10.36 20.54 7.18
N LYS A 603 -10.82 21.66 6.63
CA LYS A 603 -11.64 21.72 5.40
C LYS A 603 -10.84 21.55 4.12
N LYS A 604 -9.50 21.57 4.18
CA LYS A 604 -8.60 21.47 3.04
C LYS A 604 -7.20 21.08 3.50
N ASP A 605 -6.37 20.69 2.55
CA ASP A 605 -4.95 20.40 2.76
C ASP A 605 -4.72 19.25 3.75
N MET A 606 -5.58 18.21 3.68
CA MET A 606 -5.60 17.04 4.56
C MET A 606 -5.09 15.78 3.86
N SER A 607 -4.12 15.92 2.97
CA SER A 607 -3.47 14.76 2.33
C SER A 607 -2.89 13.79 3.37
N ASN A 608 -2.20 14.33 4.38
CA ASN A 608 -1.69 13.53 5.47
C ASN A 608 -2.79 13.24 6.50
N HIS A 609 -2.84 11.98 6.93
CA HIS A 609 -3.93 11.44 7.72
C HIS A 609 -4.01 12.03 9.12
N PHE A 610 -5.23 12.11 9.64
CA PHE A 610 -5.49 12.28 11.06
C PHE A 610 -5.83 10.93 11.70
N GLY A 611 -5.93 10.89 13.03
CA GLY A 611 -6.41 9.74 13.80
C GLY A 611 -7.15 10.21 15.04
N LEU A 612 -8.16 9.44 15.48
CA LEU A 612 -8.91 9.74 16.68
C LEU A 612 -9.21 8.47 17.47
N THR A 613 -8.82 8.46 18.73
CA THR A 613 -9.19 7.43 19.68
C THR A 613 -9.75 8.08 20.95
N VAL A 614 -10.97 7.74 21.33
CA VAL A 614 -11.64 8.25 22.54
C VAL A 614 -11.94 7.08 23.45
N LEU A 615 -11.37 7.11 24.65
CA LEU A 615 -11.44 6.04 25.63
C LEU A 615 -12.01 6.56 26.95
N ASN A 616 -12.87 5.78 27.61
CA ASN A 616 -13.31 6.01 29.00
C ASN A 616 -13.78 7.45 29.28
N SER A 617 -14.43 8.09 28.31
CA SER A 617 -14.69 9.53 28.33
C SER A 617 -16.18 9.88 28.25
N GLU A 618 -16.51 11.13 28.53
CA GLU A 618 -17.86 11.69 28.40
C GLU A 618 -17.84 12.84 27.38
N ILE A 619 -18.79 12.88 26.44
CA ILE A 619 -18.93 13.94 25.42
C ILE A 619 -20.37 14.45 25.44
N SER A 620 -20.58 15.74 25.65
CA SER A 620 -21.93 16.29 25.70
C SER A 620 -22.05 17.71 25.09
N ASP A 621 -23.26 18.04 24.70
CA ASP A 621 -23.67 19.38 24.27
C ASP A 621 -22.90 19.92 23.05
N PHE A 622 -22.54 19.06 22.08
CA PHE A 622 -21.93 19.47 20.83
C PHE A 622 -22.91 19.43 19.64
N ASP A 623 -22.67 20.27 18.62
CA ASP A 623 -23.34 20.18 17.32
C ASP A 623 -22.87 18.91 16.57
N TYR A 624 -21.58 18.62 16.56
CA TYR A 624 -21.00 17.36 16.08
C TYR A 624 -20.07 16.74 17.10
N VAL A 625 -20.18 15.43 17.26
CA VAL A 625 -19.16 14.66 18.00
C VAL A 625 -17.87 14.62 17.16
N LEU A 626 -17.97 14.19 15.92
CA LEU A 626 -16.87 14.25 14.94
C LEU A 626 -17.40 14.78 13.61
N LYS A 627 -16.69 15.77 13.03
CA LYS A 627 -16.91 16.27 11.68
C LYS A 627 -15.66 16.05 10.83
N ALA A 628 -15.66 15.03 9.99
CA ALA A 628 -14.63 14.82 8.98
C ALA A 628 -15.02 15.52 7.68
N TYR A 629 -14.23 16.49 7.26
CA TYR A 629 -14.48 17.22 6.02
C TYR A 629 -13.97 16.45 4.81
N LYS A 630 -14.48 16.81 3.63
CA LYS A 630 -14.05 16.24 2.35
C LYS A 630 -12.51 16.28 2.19
N GLU A 631 -11.97 15.28 1.52
CA GLU A 631 -10.51 15.06 1.31
C GLU A 631 -9.70 14.77 2.58
N SER A 632 -10.32 14.72 3.78
CA SER A 632 -9.65 14.23 4.98
C SER A 632 -9.77 12.70 5.09
N PHE A 633 -8.77 12.06 5.67
CA PHE A 633 -8.78 10.62 5.87
C PHE A 633 -8.17 10.24 7.22
N ALA A 634 -8.80 9.30 7.89
CA ALA A 634 -8.28 8.64 9.08
C ALA A 634 -8.17 7.13 8.83
N GLU A 635 -7.03 6.55 9.14
CA GLU A 635 -6.93 5.09 9.12
C GLU A 635 -7.84 4.47 10.17
N ARG A 636 -7.88 5.05 11.39
CA ARG A 636 -8.74 4.59 12.48
C ARG A 636 -9.44 5.74 13.19
N VAL A 637 -10.72 5.53 13.45
CA VAL A 637 -11.53 6.32 14.38
C VAL A 637 -12.14 5.35 15.39
N THR A 638 -11.85 5.51 16.67
CA THR A 638 -12.27 4.59 17.74
C THR A 638 -12.95 5.34 18.87
N PHE A 639 -14.11 4.86 19.27
CA PHE A 639 -14.79 5.24 20.52
C PHE A 639 -14.97 3.98 21.36
N GLU A 640 -14.44 3.98 22.55
CA GLU A 640 -14.52 2.84 23.46
C GLU A 640 -14.82 3.28 24.89
N ASN A 641 -15.71 2.56 25.59
CA ASN A 641 -16.13 2.85 26.97
C ASN A 641 -16.56 4.32 27.16
N THR A 642 -17.20 4.94 26.17
CA THR A 642 -17.47 6.38 26.13
C THR A 642 -18.96 6.67 26.15
N ALA A 643 -19.36 7.66 26.94
CA ALA A 643 -20.74 8.18 27.00
C ALA A 643 -20.87 9.45 26.14
N ILE A 644 -21.82 9.45 25.21
CA ILE A 644 -22.13 10.59 24.34
C ILE A 644 -23.58 11.01 24.57
N SER A 645 -23.81 12.29 24.91
CA SER A 645 -25.17 12.76 25.19
C SER A 645 -25.47 14.16 24.69
N ASP A 646 -26.74 14.44 24.45
CA ASP A 646 -27.27 15.77 24.17
C ASP A 646 -26.60 16.48 22.97
N CYS A 647 -26.13 15.72 21.98
CA CYS A 647 -25.49 16.22 20.77
C CYS A 647 -26.51 16.33 19.62
N GLU A 648 -26.30 17.31 18.70
CA GLU A 648 -27.15 17.41 17.52
C GLU A 648 -26.83 16.34 16.50
N ASN A 649 -25.55 16.15 16.13
CA ASN A 649 -25.07 15.14 15.21
C ASN A 649 -24.03 14.24 15.90
N GLY A 650 -23.94 12.99 15.49
CA GLY A 650 -22.93 12.06 15.96
C GLY A 650 -21.60 12.14 15.19
N ILE A 651 -21.20 11.03 14.60
CA ILE A 651 -19.95 10.84 13.88
C ILE A 651 -20.24 10.98 12.38
N GLU A 652 -19.77 12.06 11.76
CA GLU A 652 -19.96 12.34 10.34
C GLU A 652 -18.69 12.09 9.53
N LEU A 653 -18.77 11.12 8.61
CA LEU A 653 -17.75 10.65 7.68
C LEU A 653 -18.35 10.54 6.28
N SER A 654 -19.21 11.48 5.86
CA SER A 654 -20.07 11.36 4.66
C SER A 654 -19.89 12.46 3.63
N GLU A 655 -18.88 13.33 3.75
CA GLU A 655 -18.67 14.41 2.79
C GLU A 655 -18.04 13.97 1.45
N GLU A 656 -17.49 12.77 1.37
CA GLU A 656 -17.04 12.13 0.12
C GLU A 656 -18.23 11.59 -0.68
N THR A 657 -19.00 12.49 -1.27
CA THR A 657 -20.27 12.14 -1.95
C THR A 657 -20.09 11.79 -3.43
N ASN A 658 -18.85 11.69 -3.94
CA ASN A 658 -18.63 11.28 -5.32
C ASN A 658 -18.79 9.76 -5.50
N ASP A 659 -18.98 9.32 -6.73
CA ASP A 659 -19.13 7.91 -7.11
C ASP A 659 -17.80 7.23 -7.50
N LYS A 660 -16.65 7.81 -7.10
CA LYS A 660 -15.31 7.31 -7.43
C LYS A 660 -14.75 6.32 -6.41
N GLY A 661 -15.42 6.14 -5.29
CA GLY A 661 -15.02 5.21 -4.24
C GLY A 661 -14.18 5.82 -3.12
N ASP A 662 -14.01 7.15 -3.07
CA ASP A 662 -13.34 7.82 -1.96
C ASP A 662 -14.19 7.79 -0.69
N TYR A 663 -13.55 7.72 0.48
CA TYR A 663 -14.18 7.70 1.81
C TYR A 663 -13.22 8.29 2.86
N ASN A 664 -13.76 8.60 4.07
CA ASN A 664 -13.03 9.37 5.07
C ASN A 664 -12.33 8.54 6.15
N THR A 665 -12.66 7.25 6.29
CA THR A 665 -12.08 6.40 7.35
C THR A 665 -11.99 4.96 6.89
N GLU A 666 -10.86 4.28 7.17
CA GLU A 666 -10.74 2.84 6.90
C GLU A 666 -11.47 2.01 7.95
N TYR A 667 -11.24 2.31 9.23
CA TYR A 667 -11.87 1.60 10.35
C TYR A 667 -12.58 2.56 11.29
N LEU A 668 -13.91 2.46 11.38
CA LEU A 668 -14.72 3.08 12.44
C LEU A 668 -15.13 2.01 13.46
N THR A 669 -14.66 2.16 14.70
CA THR A 669 -14.98 1.24 15.80
C THR A 669 -15.73 1.98 16.91
N ILE A 670 -16.88 1.45 17.31
CA ILE A 670 -17.68 1.90 18.45
C ILE A 670 -17.91 0.66 19.34
N ASN A 671 -17.27 0.63 20.51
CA ASN A 671 -17.35 -0.50 21.41
C ASN A 671 -17.67 -0.08 22.84
N ASN A 672 -18.63 -0.73 23.47
CA ASN A 672 -19.05 -0.47 24.84
C ASN A 672 -19.35 1.02 25.11
N CYS A 673 -20.03 1.69 24.17
CA CYS A 673 -20.41 3.10 24.25
C CYS A 673 -21.88 3.29 24.60
N ASN A 674 -22.21 4.45 25.16
CA ASN A 674 -23.58 4.83 25.47
C ASN A 674 -23.94 6.15 24.76
N PHE A 675 -24.81 6.10 23.77
CA PHE A 675 -25.34 7.26 23.07
C PHE A 675 -26.75 7.57 23.59
N ASN A 676 -26.94 8.80 24.07
CA ASN A 676 -28.25 9.25 24.56
C ASN A 676 -28.58 10.63 24.00
N ALA A 677 -29.76 10.79 23.41
CA ALA A 677 -30.24 12.06 22.85
C ALA A 677 -29.30 12.68 21.82
N VAL A 678 -28.75 11.89 20.88
CA VAL A 678 -28.15 12.39 19.64
C VAL A 678 -29.28 12.59 18.62
N ASN A 679 -29.56 13.84 18.24
CA ASN A 679 -30.78 14.20 17.55
C ASN A 679 -30.85 13.73 16.08
N GLN A 680 -29.71 13.72 15.35
CA GLN A 680 -29.59 13.27 13.97
C GLN A 680 -28.99 11.86 13.89
N ASN A 681 -28.33 11.49 12.79
CA ASN A 681 -27.62 10.21 12.72
C ASN A 681 -26.56 10.10 13.83
N VAL A 682 -26.46 8.96 14.48
CA VAL A 682 -25.33 8.67 15.38
C VAL A 682 -24.08 8.41 14.55
N VAL A 683 -24.23 7.71 13.44
CA VAL A 683 -23.17 7.50 12.45
C VAL A 683 -23.71 7.89 11.09
N ASP A 684 -22.97 8.71 10.37
CA ASP A 684 -23.17 8.99 8.94
C ASP A 684 -21.87 8.72 8.20
N TYR A 685 -21.80 7.57 7.49
CA TYR A 685 -20.57 7.05 6.91
C TYR A 685 -20.80 6.64 5.46
N TYR A 686 -20.16 7.33 4.52
CA TYR A 686 -20.36 7.16 3.09
C TYR A 686 -19.08 6.69 2.40
N ARG A 687 -19.24 5.71 1.51
CA ARG A 687 -18.30 5.37 0.47
C ARG A 687 -19.08 5.22 -0.84
N GLY A 688 -18.69 5.98 -1.84
CA GLY A 688 -19.30 5.92 -3.17
C GLY A 688 -18.48 5.10 -4.17
N GLY A 689 -19.07 4.86 -5.35
CA GLY A 689 -18.42 4.21 -6.47
C GLY A 689 -18.52 2.69 -6.49
N TYR A 690 -18.06 2.11 -7.60
CA TYR A 690 -18.15 0.68 -7.91
C TYR A 690 -16.84 0.09 -8.44
N ASP A 691 -15.74 0.80 -8.26
CA ASP A 691 -14.40 0.30 -8.62
C ASP A 691 -13.92 -0.69 -7.56
N GLU A 692 -13.65 -1.92 -7.95
CA GLU A 692 -13.16 -2.97 -7.06
C GLU A 692 -11.72 -2.74 -6.57
N SER A 693 -10.97 -1.81 -7.15
CA SER A 693 -9.67 -1.39 -6.60
C SER A 693 -9.81 -0.55 -5.33
N THR A 694 -11.03 -0.23 -4.92
CA THR A 694 -11.34 0.56 -3.73
C THR A 694 -12.19 -0.21 -2.72
N ILE A 695 -11.76 -1.39 -2.36
CA ILE A 695 -12.44 -2.23 -1.36
C ILE A 695 -12.04 -1.75 0.03
N GLY A 696 -12.78 -0.81 0.60
CA GLY A 696 -12.50 -0.27 1.92
C GLY A 696 -13.73 0.26 2.62
N GLY A 697 -13.54 0.69 3.85
CA GLY A 697 -14.57 1.07 4.79
C GLY A 697 -15.04 -0.10 5.64
N ASN A 698 -14.75 0.00 6.94
CA ASN A 698 -15.11 -1.02 7.93
C ASN A 698 -15.80 -0.34 9.11
N LEU A 699 -17.00 -0.80 9.45
CA LEU A 699 -17.78 -0.33 10.59
C LEU A 699 -18.00 -1.47 11.57
N LEU A 700 -17.47 -1.31 12.78
CA LEU A 700 -17.77 -2.19 13.91
C LEU A 700 -18.54 -1.40 14.98
N VAL A 701 -19.73 -1.84 15.30
CA VAL A 701 -20.52 -1.35 16.44
C VAL A 701 -20.83 -2.52 17.34
N SER A 702 -20.27 -2.52 18.55
CA SER A 702 -20.41 -3.65 19.45
C SER A 702 -20.70 -3.23 20.90
N ASN A 703 -21.48 -4.05 21.61
CA ASN A 703 -21.78 -3.91 23.03
C ASN A 703 -22.24 -2.51 23.48
N SER A 704 -22.86 -1.75 22.57
CA SER A 704 -23.17 -0.33 22.76
C SER A 704 -24.68 -0.11 22.92
N THR A 705 -25.06 0.95 23.63
CA THR A 705 -26.45 1.33 23.88
C THR A 705 -26.77 2.65 23.20
N PHE A 706 -27.92 2.71 22.52
CA PHE A 706 -28.42 3.89 21.82
C PHE A 706 -29.84 4.17 22.31
N THR A 707 -30.02 5.32 22.98
CA THR A 707 -31.30 5.68 23.61
C THR A 707 -31.74 7.08 23.18
N ASN A 708 -33.01 7.24 22.80
CA ASN A 708 -33.61 8.52 22.42
C ASN A 708 -32.87 9.26 21.29
N CYS A 709 -32.27 8.53 20.35
CA CYS A 709 -31.48 9.09 19.26
C CYS A 709 -32.27 9.16 17.95
N GLY A 710 -31.80 9.98 16.99
CA GLY A 710 -32.31 10.05 15.62
C GLY A 710 -33.63 10.76 15.40
N GLY A 711 -34.25 11.34 16.45
CA GLY A 711 -35.59 11.91 16.39
C GLY A 711 -35.79 13.05 15.37
N LYS A 712 -34.71 13.78 15.02
CA LYS A 712 -34.74 14.87 14.02
C LYS A 712 -34.20 14.46 12.65
N GLU A 713 -33.69 13.22 12.51
CA GLU A 713 -33.06 12.78 11.28
C GLU A 713 -34.07 12.63 10.13
N LYS A 714 -33.77 13.29 9.00
CA LYS A 714 -34.65 13.30 7.83
C LYS A 714 -34.68 11.97 7.07
N ASN A 715 -33.55 11.28 7.01
CA ASN A 715 -33.45 9.97 6.34
C ASN A 715 -34.00 8.83 7.20
N LYS A 716 -34.35 9.11 8.48
CA LYS A 716 -34.91 8.16 9.42
C LYS A 716 -34.02 6.93 9.66
N ARG A 717 -32.69 7.11 9.62
CA ARG A 717 -31.69 6.08 9.92
C ARG A 717 -30.86 6.49 11.11
N LEU A 718 -30.58 5.56 12.01
CA LEU A 718 -29.73 5.82 13.16
C LEU A 718 -28.24 5.68 12.79
N LEU A 719 -27.91 4.54 12.18
CA LEU A 719 -26.60 4.23 11.63
C LEU A 719 -26.72 4.24 10.12
N ASN A 720 -26.41 5.39 9.51
CA ASN A 720 -26.47 5.58 8.07
C ASN A 720 -25.09 5.28 7.47
N HIS A 721 -24.89 4.05 7.00
CA HIS A 721 -23.68 3.64 6.30
C HIS A 721 -24.02 3.29 4.85
N ASN A 722 -23.46 4.02 3.92
CA ASN A 722 -23.71 3.83 2.50
C ASN A 722 -22.42 3.41 1.77
N GLY A 723 -22.44 2.26 1.11
CA GLY A 723 -21.31 1.72 0.37
C GLY A 723 -20.18 1.13 1.23
N ILE A 724 -20.34 1.06 2.54
CA ILE A 724 -19.33 0.49 3.45
C ILE A 724 -19.27 -1.02 3.27
N VAL A 725 -18.05 -1.55 3.10
CA VAL A 725 -17.84 -2.95 2.69
C VAL A 725 -18.12 -3.93 3.79
N ASN A 726 -17.56 -3.67 4.98
CA ASN A 726 -17.71 -4.54 6.13
C ASN A 726 -18.51 -3.79 7.20
N VAL A 727 -19.65 -4.35 7.60
CA VAL A 727 -20.47 -3.81 8.67
C VAL A 727 -20.74 -4.91 9.68
N GLU A 728 -20.37 -4.66 10.92
CA GLU A 728 -20.54 -5.59 12.03
C GLU A 728 -21.31 -4.90 13.16
N LEU A 729 -22.51 -5.42 13.46
CA LEU A 729 -23.40 -4.95 14.52
C LEU A 729 -23.60 -6.10 15.51
N VAL A 730 -22.99 -6.06 16.70
CA VAL A 730 -22.97 -7.20 17.62
C VAL A 730 -23.26 -6.77 19.07
N GLY A 731 -24.25 -7.38 19.70
CA GLY A 731 -24.51 -7.23 21.13
C GLY A 731 -25.03 -5.85 21.54
N ASN A 732 -25.56 -5.04 20.62
CA ASN A 732 -26.02 -3.68 20.88
C ASN A 732 -27.46 -3.63 21.43
N THR A 733 -27.78 -2.53 22.12
CA THR A 733 -29.15 -2.22 22.56
C THR A 733 -29.60 -0.91 21.91
N PHE A 734 -30.72 -0.93 21.18
CA PHE A 734 -31.36 0.23 20.56
C PHE A 734 -32.72 0.45 21.23
N GLU A 735 -32.86 1.53 22.00
CA GLU A 735 -34.04 1.77 22.81
C GLU A 735 -34.64 3.17 22.61
N ASN A 736 -35.93 3.24 22.33
CA ASN A 736 -36.69 4.49 22.18
C ASN A 736 -36.11 5.47 21.13
N ASN A 737 -35.57 4.95 20.01
CA ASN A 737 -35.05 5.77 18.95
C ASN A 737 -36.14 6.06 17.90
N ASP A 738 -36.45 7.33 17.67
CA ASP A 738 -37.49 7.74 16.68
C ASP A 738 -36.95 7.71 15.26
N VAL A 739 -36.63 6.51 14.78
CA VAL A 739 -36.13 6.24 13.43
C VAL A 739 -36.96 5.14 12.77
N GLN A 740 -36.97 5.12 11.43
CA GLN A 740 -37.55 4.03 10.67
C GLN A 740 -36.63 2.80 10.65
N PHE A 741 -35.34 3.05 10.55
CA PHE A 741 -34.30 2.02 10.53
C PHE A 741 -33.20 2.34 11.52
N VAL A 742 -32.85 1.36 12.36
CA VAL A 742 -31.60 1.38 13.09
C VAL A 742 -30.45 1.34 12.09
N SER A 743 -30.53 0.43 11.13
CA SER A 743 -29.52 0.26 10.07
C SER A 743 -30.14 -0.43 8.85
N ILE A 744 -29.61 -0.15 7.66
CA ILE A 744 -29.89 -0.94 6.45
C ILE A 744 -28.58 -1.59 6.03
N LEU A 745 -28.52 -2.92 6.11
CA LEU A 745 -27.42 -3.74 5.64
C LEU A 745 -27.61 -4.06 4.16
N TRP A 746 -26.67 -3.68 3.30
CA TRP A 746 -26.81 -3.78 1.85
C TRP A 746 -26.26 -5.10 1.31
N GLY A 747 -27.17 -6.03 1.04
CA GLY A 747 -26.84 -7.31 0.41
C GLY A 747 -26.14 -8.30 1.30
N ALA A 748 -25.72 -9.42 0.69
CA ALA A 748 -25.07 -10.54 1.38
C ALA A 748 -23.55 -10.38 1.51
N LYS A 749 -23.03 -9.15 1.57
CA LYS A 749 -21.59 -8.94 1.73
C LYS A 749 -21.17 -9.14 3.18
N ASN A 750 -20.02 -8.73 3.57
CA ASN A 750 -19.43 -8.95 4.89
C ASN A 750 -20.22 -8.23 6.00
N ASN A 751 -21.55 -8.34 5.96
CA ASN A 751 -22.42 -7.79 6.97
C ASN A 751 -22.72 -8.87 8.00
N THR A 752 -22.42 -8.56 9.27
CA THR A 752 -22.71 -9.42 10.42
C THR A 752 -23.64 -8.68 11.37
N GLU A 753 -24.73 -9.36 11.77
CA GLU A 753 -25.68 -8.87 12.76
C GLU A 753 -26.00 -10.00 13.72
N SER A 754 -25.68 -9.82 15.02
CA SER A 754 -26.00 -10.80 16.05
C SER A 754 -26.20 -10.17 17.41
N ASP A 755 -27.03 -10.80 18.22
CA ASP A 755 -27.28 -10.48 19.62
C ASP A 755 -27.75 -9.04 19.91
N ASN A 756 -28.24 -8.31 18.90
CA ASN A 756 -28.75 -6.97 19.04
C ASN A 756 -30.17 -6.97 19.63
N LYS A 757 -30.45 -6.01 20.52
CA LYS A 757 -31.79 -5.80 21.10
C LYS A 757 -32.38 -4.50 20.56
N VAL A 758 -33.54 -4.58 19.93
CA VAL A 758 -34.27 -3.42 19.38
C VAL A 758 -35.59 -3.27 20.13
N LEU A 759 -35.71 -2.19 20.90
CA LEU A 759 -36.85 -1.90 21.77
C LEU A 759 -37.43 -0.54 21.43
N ASN A 760 -38.65 -0.48 20.96
CA ASN A 760 -39.30 0.78 20.58
C ASN A 760 -38.39 1.69 19.69
N SER A 761 -37.76 1.06 18.73
CA SER A 761 -36.84 1.68 17.75
C SER A 761 -37.16 1.12 16.36
N GLY A 762 -36.57 1.72 15.32
CA GLY A 762 -36.65 1.20 13.96
C GLY A 762 -35.96 -0.17 13.84
N GLU A 763 -36.16 -0.83 12.71
CA GLU A 763 -35.59 -2.16 12.46
C GLU A 763 -34.16 -2.14 11.93
N ILE A 764 -33.42 -3.23 12.13
CA ILE A 764 -32.24 -3.56 11.35
C ILE A 764 -32.74 -4.36 10.16
N ARG A 765 -32.51 -3.87 8.96
CA ARG A 765 -33.02 -4.47 7.72
C ARG A 765 -31.86 -4.86 6.79
N THR A 766 -31.93 -6.05 6.23
CA THR A 766 -31.07 -6.42 5.11
C THR A 766 -31.85 -6.19 3.82
N GLU A 767 -31.31 -5.38 2.91
CA GLU A 767 -31.87 -5.13 1.59
C GLU A 767 -30.95 -5.66 0.49
N GLU A 768 -31.51 -6.46 -0.42
CA GLU A 768 -30.86 -6.85 -1.65
C GLU A 768 -30.93 -5.69 -2.65
N ASN A 769 -29.83 -4.97 -2.78
CA ASN A 769 -29.71 -3.92 -3.78
C ASN A 769 -28.57 -4.25 -4.74
N LEU A 770 -28.93 -4.69 -5.95
CA LEU A 770 -27.94 -5.07 -6.96
C LEU A 770 -27.03 -3.89 -7.36
N VAL A 771 -27.53 -2.67 -7.38
CA VAL A 771 -26.72 -1.48 -7.67
C VAL A 771 -25.67 -1.28 -6.59
N MET A 772 -26.01 -1.43 -5.31
CA MET A 772 -25.06 -1.35 -4.20
C MET A 772 -24.03 -2.49 -4.24
N LYS A 773 -24.39 -3.68 -4.72
CA LYS A 773 -23.45 -4.78 -4.94
C LYS A 773 -22.40 -4.46 -6.01
N LEU A 774 -22.70 -3.56 -6.92
CA LEU A 774 -21.77 -3.14 -7.98
C LEU A 774 -20.73 -2.13 -7.51
N MET A 775 -20.89 -1.58 -6.31
CA MET A 775 -19.94 -0.64 -5.72
C MET A 775 -18.66 -1.30 -5.23
N TYR A 776 -18.50 -2.60 -5.49
CA TYR A 776 -17.34 -3.39 -5.04
C TYR A 776 -16.72 -4.18 -6.16
#